data_2caeb335e43c7c916ae99591fbc668ff
#
_entry.id   2caeb335e43c7c916ae99591fbc668ff
#
_cell.length_a   1.000
_cell.length_b   1.000
_cell.length_c   1.000
_cell.angle_alpha   90.00
_cell.angle_beta   90.00
_cell.angle_gamma   90.00
#
_symmetry.space_group_name_H-M   'P 1'
#
loop_
_entity.id
_entity.type
_entity.pdbx_description
1 polymer ?
#
loop_
_entity_poly.entity_id
_entity_poly.type
_entity_poly.pdbx_seq_one_letter_code
_entity_poly.pdbx_strand_id
1 'polypeptide(L)'
;MVLSTALLSSGFLGRGTLEIAAIGSTGGVYAEKGQAMVDGINLYIDEVNRRGGLNGRQLRLRVFDDRGDPELARERAREILDTTQAIAVLGHNFSSTALAARDIYEEGNIVAMTGSATADRLTDGFNWVYRVVPRTGLGADVLGNYVPQVMKWKTVAAIYDPKDDYNLSMVESFEKSLKANKGSMDYKWEFDGSAQGAALDREVRNVISKIMQLDREDRPDCLLIPLQTLPAVKLLYGMRSRGIFFPIVGSDSLGDLQLVQRLVQEYPKTFNQVGYYTDAIYVVSPVNFDIAGREAQSFRVRFTEYFGHEPDWRAAGYYDAAKTIGEALKKTTLSGGKNNLAEDRDRLRRQLNEFNSPETAISGVGGPIFFDPFGDLNRPVYISQFQDGKPISALVQLQTIPNARTLNNLPQKVADEEVIRIGNRYLYRTNVVYTGIELKEIPELDVKAGIADLEFAIWFRYQGDLDADRIEFLNAVEPIELGEPVASELVGDLNYRLYYIKGRFQLDFLPSKRFGQHIAGISFANEQLGKNRLMYVADTMSMRQNADLSLAEQLKFDRVLSPESGWKITEAILFQDTILKESQGNPIEIREQSQAGGFSRMTMGLTLGSSQVSLRGIMPIPIASYVMLGGLILVVFCYLPKRLQPLKLSKQIRWLIQTIAIITTLFAGECIVLNWLDSRVDDEYIELLIIYLNLMWWIVPTFLFVEALEYFVWEPITRVNNRPIPSLVRRIVVGVIYSLAVICMIAYVFDRPIASLLGASGLLLTIIGLAIQINISNIFAGLAINLERTFSVGDYIEIVGQNIKGTVSDINWRATYITSAGNSIAVPNSVINNCTIINYMRPTAVSATSIPVTIEANIPSANVIAVLQASLDAIVNLSPKHPLSNPKPRVIIGSTFIGNVTYLLKCSYNPEAVTVDDISNVVIASALDHLTEANIQISTALPPPPTLV
;
A
#
# COMPACT_ATOMS: atom_id res chain seq x y z
N MET A 1 6.50 -23.84 -11.48
CA MET A 1 7.97 -23.79 -11.34
C MET A 1 8.45 -22.59 -10.53
N VAL A 2 7.92 -21.37 -10.74
CA VAL A 2 8.23 -20.17 -9.92
C VAL A 2 7.72 -20.30 -8.47
N LEU A 3 6.57 -20.90 -8.21
CA LEU A 3 6.06 -21.19 -6.85
C LEU A 3 6.87 -22.25 -6.10
N SER A 4 7.45 -23.22 -6.81
CA SER A 4 8.31 -24.24 -6.18
C SER A 4 9.68 -23.70 -5.82
N THR A 5 10.22 -22.75 -6.58
CA THR A 5 11.46 -22.03 -6.25
C THR A 5 11.27 -21.02 -5.13
N ALA A 6 10.10 -20.34 -5.05
CA ALA A 6 9.76 -19.46 -3.91
C ALA A 6 9.55 -20.23 -2.59
N LEU A 7 8.96 -21.43 -2.64
CA LEU A 7 8.83 -22.33 -1.48
C LEU A 7 10.15 -22.99 -1.08
N LEU A 8 11.08 -23.19 -2.01
CA LEU A 8 12.43 -23.70 -1.74
C LEU A 8 13.42 -22.61 -1.32
N SER A 9 13.15 -21.32 -1.68
CA SER A 9 13.93 -20.17 -1.21
C SER A 9 13.45 -19.63 0.14
N SER A 10 12.25 -19.96 0.60
CA SER A 10 11.83 -19.76 1.98
C SER A 10 12.48 -20.85 2.84
N GLY A 11 13.80 -20.76 2.97
CA GLY A 11 14.58 -21.56 3.92
C GLY A 11 14.20 -21.23 5.38
N PHE A 12 12.96 -21.53 5.75
CA PHE A 12 12.45 -21.43 7.13
C PHE A 12 12.98 -22.54 8.05
N LEU A 13 13.92 -23.34 7.58
CA LEU A 13 14.67 -24.30 8.39
C LEU A 13 16.09 -23.74 8.65
N GLY A 14 16.23 -22.94 9.73
CA GLY A 14 17.44 -22.85 10.52
C GLY A 14 18.74 -22.45 9.82
N ARG A 15 18.80 -21.40 9.00
CA ARG A 15 20.07 -20.69 8.80
C ARG A 15 20.31 -19.85 10.04
N GLY A 16 21.38 -20.19 10.83
CA GLY A 16 21.67 -19.63 12.14
C GLY A 16 21.66 -18.12 12.22
N THR A 17 21.74 -17.56 13.43
CA THR A 17 21.82 -16.13 13.70
C THR A 17 23.21 -15.59 13.34
N LEU A 18 23.28 -14.33 12.87
CA LEU A 18 24.51 -13.55 12.75
C LEU A 18 24.64 -12.67 14.00
N GLU A 19 25.74 -12.83 14.74
CA GLU A 19 25.99 -12.06 15.95
C GLU A 19 26.82 -10.81 15.61
N ILE A 20 26.35 -9.65 16.10
CA ILE A 20 27.05 -8.36 16.06
C ILE A 20 27.28 -7.94 17.52
N ALA A 21 28.48 -7.52 17.86
CA ALA A 21 28.77 -6.94 19.15
C ALA A 21 28.61 -5.42 19.10
N ALA A 22 27.99 -4.85 20.12
CA ALA A 22 28.01 -3.40 20.34
C ALA A 22 28.75 -3.11 21.64
N ILE A 23 29.61 -2.08 21.65
CA ILE A 23 30.38 -1.70 22.83
C ILE A 23 30.40 -0.20 22.99
N GLY A 24 30.13 0.27 24.19
CA GLY A 24 30.16 1.69 24.54
C GLY A 24 29.72 1.93 25.96
N SER A 25 29.62 3.19 26.35
CA SER A 25 29.28 3.62 27.70
C SER A 25 27.77 3.48 27.96
N THR A 26 27.28 2.25 28.16
CA THR A 26 25.87 1.99 28.46
C THR A 26 25.52 2.12 29.94
N GLY A 27 26.54 2.28 30.78
CA GLY A 27 26.44 2.57 32.23
C GLY A 27 27.24 3.79 32.63
N GLY A 28 27.02 4.30 33.86
CA GLY A 28 27.75 5.42 34.41
C GLY A 28 27.26 6.80 34.00
N VAL A 29 28.11 7.80 34.04
CA VAL A 29 27.76 9.24 33.87
C VAL A 29 27.29 9.57 32.44
N TYR A 30 27.70 8.79 31.47
CA TYR A 30 27.42 8.99 30.05
C TYR A 30 26.53 7.88 29.48
N ALA A 31 25.69 7.23 30.31
CA ALA A 31 24.83 6.14 29.90
C ALA A 31 23.87 6.53 28.79
N GLU A 32 23.41 7.79 28.74
CA GLU A 32 22.55 8.30 27.69
C GLU A 32 23.20 8.23 26.29
N LYS A 33 24.53 8.45 26.20
CA LYS A 33 25.26 8.36 24.92
C LYS A 33 25.40 6.92 24.43
N GLY A 34 25.62 5.98 25.37
CA GLY A 34 25.63 4.55 25.06
C GLY A 34 24.23 4.03 24.69
N GLN A 35 23.18 4.53 25.32
CA GLN A 35 21.80 4.18 24.98
C GLN A 35 21.45 4.66 23.57
N ALA A 36 21.75 5.90 23.20
CA ALA A 36 21.54 6.40 21.84
C ALA A 36 22.24 5.53 20.78
N MET A 37 23.46 5.04 21.06
CA MET A 37 24.16 4.08 20.23
C MET A 37 23.36 2.78 20.07
N VAL A 38 22.93 2.19 21.19
CA VAL A 38 22.19 0.92 21.20
C VAL A 38 20.83 1.07 20.50
N ASP A 39 20.14 2.17 20.69
CA ASP A 39 18.85 2.46 20.06
C ASP A 39 18.99 2.56 18.53
N GLY A 40 20.00 3.29 18.03
CA GLY A 40 20.27 3.36 16.60
C GLY A 40 20.55 1.99 15.97
N ILE A 41 21.37 1.15 16.62
CA ILE A 41 21.67 -0.21 16.18
C ILE A 41 20.43 -1.09 16.20
N ASN A 42 19.67 -1.07 17.29
CA ASN A 42 18.46 -1.90 17.44
C ASN A 42 17.40 -1.56 16.40
N LEU A 43 17.18 -0.27 16.11
CA LEU A 43 16.22 0.12 15.06
C LEU A 43 16.56 -0.58 13.74
N TYR A 44 17.82 -0.52 13.30
CA TYR A 44 18.25 -1.18 12.07
C TYR A 44 18.09 -2.70 12.13
N ILE A 45 18.52 -3.34 13.22
CA ILE A 45 18.42 -4.79 13.40
C ILE A 45 16.97 -5.26 13.37
N ASP A 46 16.08 -4.54 14.06
CA ASP A 46 14.66 -4.88 14.08
C ASP A 46 14.01 -4.71 12.71
N GLU A 47 14.32 -3.64 11.96
CA GLU A 47 13.85 -3.45 10.60
C GLU A 47 14.28 -4.58 9.67
N VAL A 48 15.55 -4.99 9.74
CA VAL A 48 16.08 -6.10 8.94
C VAL A 48 15.43 -7.42 9.34
N ASN A 49 15.30 -7.68 10.63
CA ASN A 49 14.76 -8.93 11.15
C ASN A 49 13.27 -9.09 10.81
N ARG A 50 12.48 -8.02 10.86
CA ARG A 50 11.07 -8.02 10.41
C ARG A 50 10.93 -8.35 8.93
N ARG A 51 11.92 -8.01 8.10
CA ARG A 51 11.99 -8.34 6.67
C ARG A 51 12.56 -9.74 6.39
N GLY A 52 12.80 -10.57 7.42
CA GLY A 52 13.30 -11.93 7.26
C GLY A 52 14.82 -12.09 7.44
N GLY A 53 15.52 -11.05 7.93
CA GLY A 53 16.95 -11.07 8.20
C GLY A 53 17.84 -10.84 6.96
N LEU A 54 19.15 -10.98 7.13
CA LEU A 54 20.12 -10.87 6.04
C LEU A 54 20.37 -12.25 5.41
N ASN A 55 20.07 -12.40 4.14
CA ASN A 55 20.20 -13.67 3.41
C ASN A 55 19.53 -14.87 4.14
N GLY A 56 18.39 -14.59 4.85
CA GLY A 56 17.63 -15.56 5.61
C GLY A 56 18.20 -15.87 7.02
N ARG A 57 19.16 -15.08 7.51
CA ARG A 57 19.72 -15.17 8.86
C ARG A 57 19.28 -13.97 9.69
N GLN A 58 18.79 -14.19 10.90
CA GLN A 58 18.44 -13.13 11.84
C GLN A 58 19.70 -12.49 12.43
N LEU A 59 19.70 -11.15 12.60
CA LEU A 59 20.74 -10.43 13.32
C LEU A 59 20.46 -10.48 14.83
N ARG A 60 21.50 -10.71 15.60
CA ARG A 60 21.46 -10.66 17.05
C ARG A 60 22.51 -9.69 17.58
N LEU A 61 22.07 -8.73 18.40
CA LEU A 61 22.94 -7.80 19.08
C LEU A 61 23.39 -8.36 20.43
N ARG A 62 24.68 -8.18 20.74
CA ARG A 62 25.24 -8.41 22.06
C ARG A 62 25.93 -7.15 22.53
N VAL A 63 25.50 -6.57 23.64
CA VAL A 63 25.94 -5.27 24.14
C VAL A 63 26.95 -5.46 25.28
N PHE A 64 28.00 -4.66 25.24
CA PHE A 64 29.09 -4.59 26.25
C PHE A 64 29.23 -3.15 26.76
N ASP A 65 29.41 -2.99 28.06
CA ASP A 65 29.58 -1.70 28.72
C ASP A 65 31.07 -1.43 29.01
N ASP A 66 31.62 -0.38 28.39
CA ASP A 66 32.99 0.11 28.66
C ASP A 66 33.03 1.31 29.65
N ARG A 67 31.85 1.81 30.05
CA ARG A 67 31.66 2.97 30.95
C ARG A 67 32.44 4.23 30.54
N GLY A 68 32.92 4.31 29.29
CA GLY A 68 33.84 5.38 28.85
C GLY A 68 35.26 5.29 29.44
N ASP A 69 35.63 4.16 30.01
CA ASP A 69 36.94 3.90 30.59
C ASP A 69 37.83 3.14 29.58
N PRO A 70 39.02 3.70 29.20
CA PRO A 70 39.90 3.06 28.23
C PRO A 70 40.46 1.67 28.64
N GLU A 71 40.70 1.44 29.93
CA GLU A 71 41.20 0.10 30.38
C GLU A 71 40.07 -0.93 30.35
N LEU A 72 38.88 -0.56 30.80
CA LEU A 72 37.72 -1.41 30.68
C LEU A 72 37.38 -1.73 29.21
N ALA A 73 37.55 -0.72 28.31
CA ALA A 73 37.36 -0.91 26.87
C ALA A 73 38.29 -2.00 26.30
N ARG A 74 39.58 -2.04 26.72
CA ARG A 74 40.51 -3.11 26.33
C ARG A 74 40.08 -4.48 26.84
N GLU A 75 39.62 -4.54 28.09
CA GLU A 75 39.12 -5.75 28.69
C GLU A 75 37.91 -6.30 27.91
N ARG A 76 36.92 -5.44 27.64
CA ARG A 76 35.73 -5.81 26.90
C ARG A 76 36.03 -6.18 25.45
N ALA A 77 36.94 -5.51 24.77
CA ALA A 77 37.39 -5.89 23.43
C ALA A 77 37.94 -7.33 23.37
N ARG A 78 38.78 -7.72 24.34
CA ARG A 78 39.25 -9.11 24.47
C ARG A 78 38.10 -10.07 24.77
N GLU A 79 37.22 -9.72 25.71
CA GLU A 79 36.05 -10.53 26.03
C GLU A 79 35.17 -10.78 24.79
N ILE A 80 34.98 -9.78 23.91
CA ILE A 80 34.24 -9.95 22.63
C ILE A 80 34.92 -11.00 21.75
N LEU A 81 36.22 -10.93 21.57
CA LEU A 81 36.99 -11.89 20.76
C LEU A 81 36.93 -13.30 21.31
N ASP A 82 37.07 -13.46 22.65
CA ASP A 82 37.18 -14.77 23.32
C ASP A 82 35.80 -15.45 23.49
N THR A 83 34.75 -14.70 23.76
CA THR A 83 33.46 -15.25 24.21
C THR A 83 32.32 -15.17 23.17
N THR A 84 32.52 -14.47 22.04
CA THR A 84 31.46 -14.28 21.03
C THR A 84 31.81 -14.86 19.67
N GLN A 85 30.78 -14.99 18.81
CA GLN A 85 30.95 -15.25 17.38
C GLN A 85 30.60 -13.99 16.55
N ALA A 86 30.84 -12.84 17.10
CA ALA A 86 30.54 -11.57 16.43
C ALA A 86 31.27 -11.46 15.09
N ILE A 87 30.53 -11.15 14.05
CA ILE A 87 31.09 -10.91 12.70
C ILE A 87 31.71 -9.51 12.59
N ALA A 88 31.19 -8.55 13.37
CA ALA A 88 31.69 -7.18 13.47
C ALA A 88 31.39 -6.62 14.86
N VAL A 89 32.09 -5.53 15.19
CA VAL A 89 31.91 -4.73 16.41
C VAL A 89 31.41 -3.34 16.01
N LEU A 90 30.33 -2.86 16.63
CA LEU A 90 29.81 -1.51 16.52
C LEU A 90 30.15 -0.76 17.81
N GLY A 91 30.96 0.26 17.74
CA GLY A 91 31.50 1.00 18.91
C GLY A 91 32.99 1.32 18.70
N HIS A 92 33.63 1.87 19.65
CA HIS A 92 33.19 2.48 20.91
C HIS A 92 32.58 3.87 20.67
N ASN A 93 31.82 4.38 21.64
CA ASN A 93 31.19 5.70 21.47
C ASN A 93 32.08 6.90 21.89
N PHE A 94 33.22 6.67 22.51
CA PHE A 94 34.24 7.73 22.79
C PHE A 94 35.54 7.45 22.06
N SER A 95 36.24 8.53 21.67
CA SER A 95 37.52 8.41 21.00
C SER A 95 38.59 7.74 21.88
N SER A 96 38.65 8.05 23.17
CA SER A 96 39.60 7.46 24.13
C SER A 96 39.44 5.94 24.27
N THR A 97 38.19 5.45 24.35
CA THR A 97 37.93 4.00 24.44
C THR A 97 38.16 3.28 23.11
N ALA A 98 37.83 3.94 22.00
CA ALA A 98 38.04 3.39 20.65
C ALA A 98 39.54 3.27 20.34
N LEU A 99 40.34 4.30 20.66
CA LEU A 99 41.80 4.28 20.52
C LEU A 99 42.44 3.19 21.39
N ALA A 100 41.93 2.99 22.60
CA ALA A 100 42.46 1.97 23.52
C ALA A 100 42.21 0.53 23.01
N ALA A 101 41.11 0.30 22.29
CA ALA A 101 40.68 -1.04 21.87
C ALA A 101 41.10 -1.42 20.42
N ARG A 102 41.46 -0.44 19.58
CA ARG A 102 41.68 -0.65 18.13
C ARG A 102 42.75 -1.71 17.81
N ASP A 103 43.86 -1.72 18.53
CA ASP A 103 44.94 -2.71 18.34
C ASP A 103 44.42 -4.14 18.54
N ILE A 104 43.54 -4.33 19.52
CA ILE A 104 42.93 -5.63 19.85
C ILE A 104 42.03 -6.11 18.70
N TYR A 105 41.28 -5.21 18.08
CA TYR A 105 40.44 -5.56 16.95
C TYR A 105 41.25 -5.83 15.67
N GLU A 106 42.33 -5.11 15.43
CA GLU A 106 43.26 -5.37 14.34
C GLU A 106 43.91 -6.75 14.51
N GLU A 107 44.46 -7.08 15.66
CA GLU A 107 45.04 -8.38 16.01
C GLU A 107 44.00 -9.51 15.91
N GLY A 108 42.74 -9.25 16.32
CA GLY A 108 41.65 -10.20 16.30
C GLY A 108 41.01 -10.39 14.94
N ASN A 109 41.45 -9.67 13.90
CA ASN A 109 40.88 -9.68 12.55
C ASN A 109 39.36 -9.54 12.56
N ILE A 110 38.86 -8.55 13.29
CA ILE A 110 37.43 -8.22 13.35
C ILE A 110 37.19 -6.75 13.00
N VAL A 111 36.26 -6.50 12.12
CA VAL A 111 35.85 -5.14 11.77
C VAL A 111 35.28 -4.43 13.00
N ALA A 112 35.86 -3.32 13.37
CA ALA A 112 35.33 -2.39 14.38
C ALA A 112 34.88 -1.10 13.68
N MET A 113 33.61 -0.77 13.80
CA MET A 113 33.04 0.41 13.15
C MET A 113 32.37 1.32 14.17
N THR A 114 32.79 2.58 14.20
CA THR A 114 32.22 3.56 15.12
C THR A 114 31.29 4.55 14.40
N GLY A 115 30.20 4.91 15.07
CA GLY A 115 29.26 5.95 14.66
C GLY A 115 29.43 7.28 15.40
N SER A 116 30.45 7.42 16.29
CA SER A 116 30.63 8.64 17.06
C SER A 116 32.03 8.97 17.53
N ALA A 117 33.01 8.04 17.48
CA ALA A 117 34.40 8.34 17.85
C ALA A 117 35.11 9.07 16.68
N THR A 118 35.53 10.31 16.91
CA THR A 118 35.96 11.23 15.84
C THR A 118 37.44 11.64 15.88
N ALA A 119 38.22 11.17 16.88
CA ALA A 119 39.67 11.52 16.98
C ALA A 119 40.41 11.12 15.70
N ASP A 120 41.28 12.02 15.22
CA ASP A 120 41.96 11.92 13.92
C ASP A 120 42.79 10.63 13.80
N ARG A 121 43.50 10.24 14.84
CA ARG A 121 44.40 9.10 14.84
C ARG A 121 43.72 7.74 14.92
N LEU A 122 42.39 7.67 14.96
CA LEU A 122 41.65 6.42 15.22
C LEU A 122 41.91 5.33 14.16
N THR A 123 41.90 5.71 12.90
CA THR A 123 42.01 4.81 11.75
C THR A 123 43.43 4.74 11.17
N ASP A 124 44.33 5.63 11.57
CA ASP A 124 45.68 5.74 11.03
C ASP A 124 46.51 4.45 11.26
N GLY A 125 46.82 3.76 10.15
CA GLY A 125 47.63 2.54 10.17
C GLY A 125 46.85 1.24 10.47
N PHE A 126 45.52 1.30 10.53
CA PHE A 126 44.63 0.17 10.81
C PHE A 126 43.78 -0.22 9.59
N ASN A 127 43.57 -1.51 9.37
CA ASN A 127 42.80 -2.02 8.22
C ASN A 127 41.42 -2.57 8.64
N TRP A 128 41.18 -2.73 9.94
CA TRP A 128 39.95 -3.32 10.48
C TRP A 128 39.11 -2.31 11.25
N VAL A 129 39.54 -1.05 11.29
CA VAL A 129 38.87 0.04 11.99
C VAL A 129 38.27 1.01 11.00
N TYR A 130 36.96 1.27 11.13
CA TYR A 130 36.20 2.14 10.25
C TYR A 130 35.38 3.14 11.06
N ARG A 131 35.07 4.31 10.45
CA ARG A 131 34.11 5.25 11.02
C ARG A 131 33.14 5.79 9.98
N VAL A 132 31.88 5.92 10.37
CA VAL A 132 30.81 6.50 9.54
C VAL A 132 30.44 7.93 9.92
N VAL A 133 31.35 8.61 10.61
CA VAL A 133 31.24 10.03 10.99
C VAL A 133 32.53 10.76 10.60
N PRO A 134 32.45 12.06 10.29
CA PRO A 134 33.64 12.84 9.97
C PRO A 134 34.61 12.90 11.16
N ARG A 135 35.89 13.00 10.86
CA ARG A 135 36.93 13.18 11.90
C ARG A 135 36.87 14.57 12.51
N THR A 136 37.32 14.70 13.77
CA THR A 136 37.36 15.96 14.54
C THR A 136 38.14 17.05 13.82
N GLY A 137 39.31 16.73 13.26
CA GLY A 137 40.17 17.70 12.55
C GLY A 137 39.47 18.36 11.37
N LEU A 138 38.59 17.61 10.61
CA LEU A 138 37.80 18.22 9.55
C LEU A 138 36.83 19.27 10.09
N GLY A 139 36.13 18.95 11.20
CA GLY A 139 35.21 19.88 11.85
C GLY A 139 35.92 21.10 12.43
N ALA A 140 37.07 20.85 13.05
CA ALA A 140 37.92 21.92 13.61
C ALA A 140 38.47 22.84 12.52
N ASP A 141 38.95 22.29 11.40
CA ASP A 141 39.37 23.07 10.23
C ASP A 141 38.23 23.95 9.69
N VAL A 142 37.03 23.41 9.56
CA VAL A 142 35.86 24.17 9.10
C VAL A 142 35.56 25.32 10.07
N LEU A 143 35.45 25.06 11.36
CA LEU A 143 35.19 26.12 12.36
C LEU A 143 36.34 27.16 12.49
N GLY A 144 37.59 26.70 12.45
CA GLY A 144 38.76 27.59 12.51
C GLY A 144 38.87 28.54 11.29
N ASN A 145 38.20 28.22 10.19
CA ASN A 145 38.03 29.12 9.05
C ASN A 145 36.73 29.92 9.13
N TYR A 146 35.65 29.32 9.63
CA TYR A 146 34.32 29.94 9.74
C TYR A 146 34.37 31.15 10.70
N VAL A 147 35.03 31.00 11.83
CA VAL A 147 35.14 32.02 12.87
C VAL A 147 35.73 33.34 12.33
N PRO A 148 36.94 33.40 11.71
CA PRO A 148 37.49 34.64 11.20
C PRO A 148 36.86 35.10 9.86
N GLN A 149 36.42 34.20 9.00
CA GLN A 149 35.95 34.57 7.67
C GLN A 149 34.46 34.88 7.61
N VAL A 150 33.62 34.15 8.35
CA VAL A 150 32.17 34.33 8.36
C VAL A 150 31.73 35.19 9.53
N MET A 151 32.14 34.82 10.76
CA MET A 151 31.78 35.56 11.99
C MET A 151 32.59 36.85 12.19
N LYS A 152 33.71 37.00 11.48
CA LYS A 152 34.64 38.10 11.59
C LYS A 152 35.32 38.22 12.98
N TRP A 153 35.28 37.15 13.80
CA TRP A 153 35.99 37.07 15.09
C TRP A 153 37.45 36.66 14.86
N LYS A 154 38.38 37.34 15.48
CA LYS A 154 39.82 37.14 15.27
C LYS A 154 40.55 36.61 16.47
N THR A 155 40.05 36.85 17.66
CA THR A 155 40.67 36.45 18.92
C THR A 155 39.85 35.37 19.61
N VAL A 156 40.48 34.25 19.96
CA VAL A 156 39.83 33.09 20.57
C VAL A 156 40.56 32.68 21.85
N ALA A 157 39.78 32.23 22.84
CA ALA A 157 40.36 31.53 24.00
C ALA A 157 39.84 30.09 24.00
N ALA A 158 40.70 29.09 24.24
CA ALA A 158 40.34 27.70 24.35
C ALA A 158 40.24 27.24 25.81
N ILE A 159 39.18 26.47 26.13
CA ILE A 159 38.98 25.80 27.41
C ILE A 159 38.91 24.31 27.12
N TYR A 160 39.92 23.51 27.41
CA TYR A 160 40.04 22.14 26.94
C TYR A 160 40.81 21.22 27.89
N ASP A 161 40.59 19.92 27.77
CA ASP A 161 41.38 18.91 28.47
C ASP A 161 42.56 18.46 27.59
N PRO A 162 43.84 18.78 27.96
CA PRO A 162 45.00 18.40 27.16
C PRO A 162 45.31 16.90 27.20
N LYS A 163 44.66 16.13 28.09
CA LYS A 163 44.80 14.68 28.20
C LYS A 163 43.80 13.90 27.35
N ASP A 164 42.74 14.53 26.88
CA ASP A 164 41.74 13.93 26.01
C ASP A 164 42.14 14.15 24.53
N ASP A 165 42.47 13.07 23.83
CA ASP A 165 42.84 13.10 22.39
C ASP A 165 41.82 13.80 21.49
N TYR A 166 40.52 13.70 21.80
CA TYR A 166 39.47 14.39 21.09
C TYR A 166 39.56 15.91 21.27
N ASN A 167 39.70 16.40 22.51
CA ASN A 167 39.88 17.83 22.83
C ASN A 167 41.16 18.37 22.16
N LEU A 168 42.26 17.63 22.25
CA LEU A 168 43.55 18.03 21.69
C LEU A 168 43.47 18.13 20.16
N SER A 169 42.92 17.13 19.47
CA SER A 169 42.71 17.12 18.02
C SER A 169 41.89 18.35 17.56
N MET A 170 40.85 18.71 18.33
CA MET A 170 40.00 19.87 18.05
C MET A 170 40.77 21.19 18.17
N VAL A 171 41.48 21.38 19.27
CA VAL A 171 42.21 22.64 19.54
C VAL A 171 43.36 22.85 18.56
N GLU A 172 44.17 21.81 18.29
CA GLU A 172 45.31 21.89 17.38
C GLU A 172 44.89 22.19 15.93
N SER A 173 43.90 21.51 15.40
CA SER A 173 43.40 21.74 14.03
C SER A 173 42.70 23.08 13.91
N PHE A 174 41.89 23.47 14.91
CA PHE A 174 41.22 24.77 14.94
C PHE A 174 42.26 25.93 14.97
N GLU A 175 43.25 25.88 15.86
CA GLU A 175 44.27 26.89 15.99
C GLU A 175 45.09 27.04 14.68
N LYS A 176 45.44 25.91 14.06
CA LYS A 176 46.14 25.91 12.77
C LYS A 176 45.35 26.67 11.70
N SER A 177 44.09 26.40 11.60
CA SER A 177 43.20 27.03 10.61
C SER A 177 42.90 28.49 10.95
N LEU A 178 42.73 28.81 12.24
CA LEU A 178 42.54 30.17 12.74
C LEU A 178 43.76 31.05 12.39
N LYS A 179 44.98 30.59 12.68
CA LYS A 179 46.24 31.28 12.35
C LYS A 179 46.44 31.50 10.85
N ALA A 180 46.08 30.50 10.04
CA ALA A 180 46.10 30.61 8.57
C ALA A 180 45.23 31.74 8.06
N ASN A 181 44.21 32.14 8.80
CA ASN A 181 43.29 33.24 8.50
C ASN A 181 43.54 34.50 9.33
N LYS A 182 44.75 34.68 9.84
CA LYS A 182 45.20 35.88 10.60
C LYS A 182 44.43 36.09 11.92
N GLY A 183 43.82 35.02 12.46
CA GLY A 183 43.30 35.04 13.82
C GLY A 183 44.34 34.53 14.83
N SER A 184 44.07 34.70 16.12
CA SER A 184 44.95 34.28 17.21
C SER A 184 44.17 33.51 18.28
N MET A 185 44.84 32.56 18.90
CA MET A 185 44.37 31.90 20.11
C MET A 185 45.21 32.42 21.30
N ASP A 186 44.70 33.48 21.91
CA ASP A 186 45.46 34.27 22.87
C ASP A 186 45.53 33.58 24.23
N TYR A 187 44.51 32.77 24.57
CA TYR A 187 44.46 32.03 25.82
C TYR A 187 44.14 30.56 25.60
N LYS A 188 44.87 29.70 26.31
CA LYS A 188 44.65 28.25 26.39
C LYS A 188 44.52 27.87 27.86
N TRP A 189 43.28 27.67 28.31
CA TRP A 189 42.98 27.31 29.69
C TRP A 189 42.74 25.78 29.78
N GLU A 190 43.69 25.12 30.45
CA GLU A 190 43.58 23.72 30.76
C GLU A 190 42.44 23.50 31.75
N PHE A 191 41.68 22.43 31.52
CA PHE A 191 40.50 22.02 32.27
C PHE A 191 40.52 20.50 32.43
N ASP A 192 40.46 19.96 33.63
CA ASP A 192 40.36 18.53 33.83
C ASP A 192 38.91 18.06 33.56
N GLY A 193 38.65 17.61 32.36
CA GLY A 193 37.33 17.11 31.91
C GLY A 193 36.89 15.77 32.54
N SER A 194 37.83 15.07 33.15
CA SER A 194 37.58 13.81 33.86
C SER A 194 37.17 14.01 35.34
N ALA A 195 37.35 15.23 35.86
CA ALA A 195 36.96 15.58 37.23
C ALA A 195 35.46 15.39 37.47
N GLN A 196 35.11 15.00 38.67
CA GLN A 196 33.70 14.76 39.07
C GLN A 196 33.36 15.47 40.38
N GLY A 197 32.05 15.73 40.58
CA GLY A 197 31.54 16.33 41.82
C GLY A 197 32.25 17.65 42.20
N ALA A 198 32.70 17.77 43.44
CA ALA A 198 33.34 18.97 43.94
C ALA A 198 34.66 19.32 43.22
N ALA A 199 35.38 18.34 42.64
CA ALA A 199 36.56 18.59 41.83
C ALA A 199 36.19 19.31 40.51
N LEU A 200 35.19 18.88 39.82
CA LEU A 200 34.67 19.52 38.62
C LEU A 200 34.22 20.95 38.92
N ASP A 201 33.49 21.15 40.02
CA ASP A 201 33.02 22.48 40.42
C ASP A 201 34.23 23.42 40.76
N ARG A 202 35.37 22.88 41.21
CA ARG A 202 36.61 23.68 41.39
C ARG A 202 37.21 24.09 40.05
N GLU A 203 37.29 23.13 39.09
CA GLU A 203 37.76 23.43 37.72
C GLU A 203 36.95 24.56 37.07
N VAL A 204 35.62 24.46 37.15
CA VAL A 204 34.71 25.50 36.66
C VAL A 204 34.96 26.84 37.30
N ARG A 205 35.08 26.91 38.64
CA ARG A 205 35.38 28.18 39.35
C ARG A 205 36.74 28.74 38.96
N ASN A 206 37.73 27.90 38.77
CA ASN A 206 39.09 28.30 38.41
C ASN A 206 39.11 28.97 37.02
N VAL A 207 38.49 28.36 36.02
CA VAL A 207 38.41 28.95 34.68
C VAL A 207 37.58 30.23 34.68
N ILE A 208 36.45 30.28 35.38
CA ILE A 208 35.62 31.49 35.48
C ILE A 208 36.41 32.62 36.14
N SER A 209 37.20 32.34 37.16
CA SER A 209 38.06 33.33 37.81
C SER A 209 39.09 33.91 36.84
N LYS A 210 39.71 33.05 36.00
CA LYS A 210 40.63 33.50 34.93
C LYS A 210 39.95 34.44 33.94
N ILE A 211 38.73 34.07 33.50
CA ILE A 211 37.95 34.90 32.57
C ILE A 211 37.58 36.26 33.18
N MET A 212 37.20 36.29 34.46
CA MET A 212 36.82 37.51 35.15
C MET A 212 38.00 38.46 35.42
N GLN A 213 39.24 37.96 35.42
CA GLN A 213 40.45 38.75 35.56
C GLN A 213 40.88 39.42 34.26
N LEU A 214 40.30 39.12 33.11
CA LEU A 214 40.62 39.76 31.85
C LEU A 214 40.06 41.19 31.81
N ASP A 215 40.93 42.14 31.46
CA ASP A 215 40.47 43.49 31.14
C ASP A 215 39.61 43.49 29.91
N ARG A 216 38.77 44.50 29.73
CA ARG A 216 37.81 44.58 28.65
C ARG A 216 38.49 44.53 27.28
N GLU A 217 39.68 45.06 27.14
CA GLU A 217 40.46 45.11 25.90
C GLU A 217 41.14 43.77 25.58
N ASP A 218 41.37 42.92 26.57
CA ASP A 218 42.01 41.60 26.44
C ASP A 218 41.02 40.45 26.29
N ARG A 219 39.72 40.77 26.23
CA ARG A 219 38.67 39.74 26.10
C ARG A 219 38.66 39.16 24.68
N PRO A 220 38.68 37.84 24.55
CA PRO A 220 38.56 37.19 23.25
C PRO A 220 37.16 37.42 22.63
N ASP A 221 37.06 37.41 21.29
CA ASP A 221 35.79 37.51 20.57
C ASP A 221 34.88 36.31 20.86
N CYS A 222 35.47 35.12 21.05
CA CYS A 222 34.70 33.91 21.37
C CYS A 222 35.54 32.89 22.18
N LEU A 223 34.85 31.91 22.75
CA LEU A 223 35.44 30.78 23.46
C LEU A 223 35.34 29.50 22.66
N LEU A 224 36.46 28.76 22.47
CA LEU A 224 36.45 27.39 21.96
C LEU A 224 36.32 26.40 23.14
N ILE A 225 35.23 25.61 23.16
CA ILE A 225 34.94 24.68 24.26
C ILE A 225 34.68 23.27 23.67
N PRO A 226 35.72 22.43 23.48
CA PRO A 226 35.57 21.05 22.99
C PRO A 226 35.26 20.04 24.09
N LEU A 227 34.81 20.48 25.26
CA LEU A 227 34.55 19.62 26.41
C LEU A 227 33.35 18.67 26.17
N GLN A 228 33.34 17.58 26.92
CA GLN A 228 32.17 16.71 26.97
C GLN A 228 30.96 17.40 27.64
N THR A 229 29.75 16.90 27.40
CA THR A 229 28.47 17.56 27.74
C THR A 229 28.39 18.01 29.21
N LEU A 230 28.71 17.16 30.21
CA LEU A 230 28.53 17.50 31.61
C LEU A 230 29.49 18.62 32.08
N PRO A 231 30.82 18.55 31.83
CA PRO A 231 31.72 19.65 32.14
C PRO A 231 31.33 20.97 31.47
N ALA A 232 30.93 20.91 30.20
CA ALA A 232 30.49 22.08 29.45
C ALA A 232 29.21 22.71 30.04
N VAL A 233 28.19 21.91 30.40
CA VAL A 233 26.96 22.40 31.06
C VAL A 233 27.27 23.13 32.35
N LYS A 234 28.16 22.58 33.21
CA LYS A 234 28.55 23.23 34.45
C LYS A 234 29.30 24.54 34.20
N LEU A 235 30.17 24.59 33.21
CA LEU A 235 30.88 25.80 32.81
C LEU A 235 29.93 26.86 32.24
N LEU A 236 29.03 26.49 31.34
CA LEU A 236 27.99 27.35 30.78
C LEU A 236 27.11 27.96 31.84
N TYR A 237 26.55 27.13 32.72
CA TYR A 237 25.73 27.62 33.83
C TYR A 237 26.54 28.54 34.73
N GLY A 238 27.75 28.15 35.06
CA GLY A 238 28.64 28.95 35.91
C GLY A 238 28.96 30.33 35.33
N MET A 239 29.19 30.44 34.05
CA MET A 239 29.42 31.69 33.31
C MET A 239 28.14 32.54 33.21
N ARG A 240 27.08 31.96 32.59
CA ARG A 240 25.84 32.68 32.31
C ARG A 240 25.14 33.18 33.60
N SER A 241 25.16 32.40 34.69
CA SER A 241 24.58 32.78 35.99
C SER A 241 25.31 33.98 36.65
N ARG A 242 26.52 34.31 36.16
CA ARG A 242 27.33 35.49 36.61
C ARG A 242 27.31 36.63 35.60
N GLY A 243 26.43 36.52 34.53
CA GLY A 243 26.36 37.54 33.50
C GLY A 243 27.58 37.57 32.55
N ILE A 244 28.34 36.47 32.46
CA ILE A 244 29.48 36.36 31.55
C ILE A 244 28.95 35.79 30.23
N PHE A 245 28.88 36.62 29.20
CA PHE A 245 28.37 36.27 27.86
C PHE A 245 29.53 36.40 26.86
N PHE A 246 29.96 35.25 26.35
CA PHE A 246 30.77 35.11 25.14
C PHE A 246 30.03 34.25 24.13
N PRO A 247 30.16 34.53 22.84
CA PRO A 247 29.87 33.50 21.84
C PRO A 247 30.76 32.28 22.08
N ILE A 248 30.17 31.09 21.87
CA ILE A 248 30.90 29.85 22.11
C ILE A 248 30.99 29.09 20.81
N VAL A 249 32.17 28.59 20.52
CA VAL A 249 32.42 27.66 19.42
C VAL A 249 32.72 26.29 20.05
N GLY A 250 32.00 25.28 19.67
CA GLY A 250 32.09 23.96 20.27
C GLY A 250 32.25 22.84 19.24
N SER A 251 32.51 21.67 19.75
CA SER A 251 32.56 20.45 18.97
C SER A 251 31.19 19.77 18.90
N ASP A 252 31.11 18.66 18.18
CA ASP A 252 29.95 17.79 18.08
C ASP A 252 29.42 17.27 19.42
N SER A 253 30.25 17.21 20.45
CA SER A 253 29.84 16.85 21.83
C SER A 253 28.81 17.80 22.44
N LEU A 254 28.75 19.04 21.97
CA LEU A 254 27.78 20.08 22.39
C LEU A 254 26.62 20.22 21.36
N GLY A 255 26.68 19.54 20.23
CA GLY A 255 25.81 19.76 19.06
C GLY A 255 24.48 19.08 19.12
N ASP A 256 23.93 18.70 20.27
CA ASP A 256 22.67 17.98 20.36
C ASP A 256 21.78 18.45 21.53
N LEU A 257 20.55 17.93 21.54
CA LEU A 257 19.57 18.20 22.59
C LEU A 257 19.98 17.70 23.98
N GLN A 258 20.96 16.78 24.08
CA GLN A 258 21.47 16.31 25.39
C GLN A 258 22.13 17.43 26.19
N LEU A 259 22.70 18.44 25.51
CA LEU A 259 23.20 19.63 26.19
C LEU A 259 22.11 20.32 27.01
N VAL A 260 20.94 20.50 26.40
CA VAL A 260 19.77 21.15 27.01
C VAL A 260 19.16 20.26 28.11
N GLN A 261 18.97 18.98 27.80
CA GLN A 261 18.43 18.01 28.76
C GLN A 261 19.28 17.93 30.01
N ARG A 262 20.61 17.89 29.86
CA ARG A 262 21.56 17.85 30.98
C ARG A 262 21.59 19.18 31.73
N LEU A 263 21.48 20.34 31.04
CA LEU A 263 21.37 21.64 31.66
C LEU A 263 20.14 21.73 32.57
N VAL A 264 18.99 21.31 32.08
CA VAL A 264 17.73 21.29 32.85
C VAL A 264 17.77 20.27 33.98
N GLN A 265 18.37 19.11 33.76
CA GLN A 265 18.52 18.07 34.79
C GLN A 265 19.43 18.55 35.96
N GLU A 266 20.59 19.13 35.65
CA GLU A 266 21.52 19.64 36.66
C GLU A 266 21.01 20.95 37.34
N TYR A 267 20.29 21.79 36.58
CA TYR A 267 19.79 23.09 37.01
C TYR A 267 18.31 23.29 36.61
N PRO A 268 17.34 22.68 37.30
CA PRO A 268 15.91 22.70 36.89
C PRO A 268 15.33 24.11 36.72
N LYS A 269 15.85 25.12 37.36
CA LYS A 269 15.38 26.51 37.20
C LYS A 269 15.66 27.12 35.84
N THR A 270 16.49 26.48 35.02
CA THR A 270 16.83 26.93 33.66
C THR A 270 15.78 26.58 32.64
N PHE A 271 14.81 25.68 32.96
CA PHE A 271 13.81 25.19 32.03
C PHE A 271 13.08 26.28 31.26
N ASN A 272 12.66 27.34 31.89
CA ASN A 272 11.93 28.45 31.23
C ASN A 272 12.85 29.51 30.59
N GLN A 273 14.16 29.32 30.61
CA GLN A 273 15.16 30.29 30.14
C GLN A 273 16.31 29.57 29.44
N VAL A 274 16.04 28.46 28.75
CA VAL A 274 17.08 27.62 28.15
C VAL A 274 17.91 28.45 27.15
N GLY A 275 17.29 29.25 26.33
CA GLY A 275 17.94 30.12 25.36
C GLY A 275 18.96 31.07 25.99
N TYR A 276 18.68 31.65 27.17
CA TYR A 276 19.62 32.48 27.90
C TYR A 276 20.97 31.78 28.17
N TYR A 277 20.97 30.45 28.35
CA TYR A 277 22.19 29.68 28.63
C TYR A 277 22.83 29.14 27.33
N THR A 278 22.06 28.84 26.29
CA THR A 278 22.53 28.10 25.11
C THR A 278 22.68 28.93 23.86
N ASP A 279 21.98 30.08 23.73
CA ASP A 279 22.07 30.90 22.53
C ASP A 279 23.49 31.43 22.29
N ALA A 280 23.84 31.64 21.03
CA ALA A 280 25.18 31.98 20.57
C ALA A 280 26.26 30.88 20.81
N ILE A 281 25.82 29.59 20.90
CA ILE A 281 26.72 28.45 20.81
C ILE A 281 26.69 27.97 19.34
N TYR A 282 27.86 27.93 18.69
CA TYR A 282 28.09 27.42 17.35
C TYR A 282 28.87 26.11 17.41
N VAL A 283 28.38 25.08 16.72
CA VAL A 283 29.00 23.76 16.79
C VAL A 283 29.05 23.10 15.40
N VAL A 284 30.01 22.23 15.20
CA VAL A 284 29.96 21.31 14.06
C VAL A 284 29.06 20.14 14.42
N SER A 285 28.24 19.73 13.47
CA SER A 285 27.38 18.57 13.63
C SER A 285 27.55 17.57 12.45
N PRO A 286 27.75 16.29 12.75
CA PRO A 286 27.78 15.25 11.72
C PRO A 286 26.43 15.06 11.00
N VAL A 287 25.32 15.34 11.70
CA VAL A 287 23.95 15.27 11.19
C VAL A 287 23.13 16.42 11.77
N ASN A 288 22.51 17.20 10.89
CA ASN A 288 21.59 18.28 11.23
C ASN A 288 20.25 17.99 10.60
N PHE A 289 19.22 17.69 11.39
CA PHE A 289 17.95 17.23 10.86
C PHE A 289 17.14 18.30 10.12
N ASP A 290 17.36 19.59 10.36
CA ASP A 290 16.69 20.69 9.65
C ASP A 290 17.17 20.87 8.21
N ILE A 291 18.41 20.44 7.89
CA ILE A 291 19.06 20.50 6.57
C ILE A 291 19.15 19.12 5.92
N ALA A 292 18.77 18.08 6.63
CA ALA A 292 18.99 16.70 6.20
C ALA A 292 17.99 16.24 5.15
N GLY A 293 18.46 15.31 4.32
CA GLY A 293 17.69 14.73 3.23
C GLY A 293 16.61 13.75 3.71
N ARG A 294 15.90 13.20 2.73
CA ARG A 294 14.75 12.30 2.93
C ARG A 294 15.05 11.13 3.87
N GLU A 295 16.20 10.46 3.68
CA GLU A 295 16.58 9.30 4.51
C GLU A 295 16.66 9.65 5.99
N ALA A 296 17.23 10.84 6.31
CA ALA A 296 17.34 11.31 7.68
C ALA A 296 15.97 11.64 8.30
N GLN A 297 15.08 12.26 7.54
CA GLN A 297 13.74 12.57 8.03
C GLN A 297 12.93 11.28 8.23
N SER A 298 13.00 10.34 7.31
CA SER A 298 12.36 9.04 7.46
C SER A 298 12.92 8.25 8.65
N PHE A 299 14.24 8.30 8.87
CA PHE A 299 14.87 7.73 10.07
C PHE A 299 14.35 8.41 11.35
N ARG A 300 14.31 9.74 11.39
CA ARG A 300 13.81 10.52 12.53
C ARG A 300 12.39 10.10 12.92
N VAL A 301 11.49 10.04 11.94
CA VAL A 301 10.10 9.61 12.18
C VAL A 301 10.05 8.19 12.75
N ARG A 302 10.70 7.21 12.10
CA ARG A 302 10.72 5.81 12.55
C ARG A 302 11.34 5.65 13.94
N PHE A 303 12.42 6.38 14.22
CA PHE A 303 13.09 6.35 15.50
C PHE A 303 12.19 6.90 16.61
N THR A 304 11.56 8.06 16.37
CA THR A 304 10.66 8.69 17.34
C THR A 304 9.42 7.83 17.60
N GLU A 305 8.83 7.23 16.56
CA GLU A 305 7.71 6.28 16.71
C GLU A 305 8.09 5.03 17.50
N TYR A 306 9.33 4.55 17.38
CA TYR A 306 9.78 3.33 18.02
C TYR A 306 10.19 3.54 19.48
N PHE A 307 10.92 4.64 19.77
CA PHE A 307 11.51 4.91 21.09
C PHE A 307 10.78 5.99 21.90
N GLY A 308 9.89 6.78 21.30
CA GLY A 308 9.12 7.83 21.96
C GLY A 308 9.90 9.12 22.24
N HIS A 309 11.10 9.29 21.64
CA HIS A 309 11.90 10.51 21.73
C HIS A 309 12.67 10.76 20.42
N GLU A 310 13.09 12.01 20.21
CA GLU A 310 13.89 12.40 19.05
C GLU A 310 15.29 11.75 19.07
N PRO A 311 15.80 11.31 17.88
CA PRO A 311 17.16 10.82 17.78
C PRO A 311 18.21 11.94 17.91
N ASP A 312 19.35 11.64 18.49
CA ASP A 312 20.54 12.48 18.37
C ASP A 312 21.41 12.03 17.16
N TRP A 313 22.45 12.78 16.86
CA TRP A 313 23.36 12.44 15.76
C TRP A 313 24.12 11.12 15.99
N ARG A 314 24.28 10.65 17.26
CA ARG A 314 24.92 9.38 17.59
C ARG A 314 24.02 8.20 17.22
N ALA A 315 22.74 8.28 17.56
CA ALA A 315 21.76 7.28 17.14
C ALA A 315 21.74 7.15 15.61
N ALA A 316 21.77 8.28 14.88
CA ALA A 316 21.90 8.30 13.43
C ALA A 316 23.21 7.66 12.94
N GLY A 317 24.35 8.01 13.56
CA GLY A 317 25.65 7.45 13.20
C GLY A 317 25.73 5.93 13.43
N TYR A 318 25.18 5.42 14.53
CA TYR A 318 25.18 3.98 14.78
C TYR A 318 24.13 3.20 14.00
N TYR A 319 23.02 3.83 13.61
CA TYR A 319 22.13 3.28 12.60
C TYR A 319 22.86 3.14 11.25
N ASP A 320 23.60 4.17 10.83
CA ASP A 320 24.42 4.16 9.61
C ASP A 320 25.52 3.10 9.68
N ALA A 321 26.19 2.94 10.82
CA ALA A 321 27.20 1.90 11.04
C ALA A 321 26.61 0.48 10.92
N ALA A 322 25.47 0.23 11.57
CA ALA A 322 24.78 -1.05 11.47
C ALA A 322 24.29 -1.32 10.04
N LYS A 323 23.74 -0.28 9.36
CA LYS A 323 23.31 -0.36 7.96
C LYS A 323 24.48 -0.67 7.03
N THR A 324 25.63 -0.04 7.25
CA THR A 324 26.84 -0.26 6.44
C THR A 324 27.33 -1.70 6.55
N ILE A 325 27.41 -2.25 7.76
CA ILE A 325 27.73 -3.67 7.99
C ILE A 325 26.68 -4.56 7.31
N GLY A 326 25.40 -4.25 7.47
CA GLY A 326 24.33 -5.03 6.87
C GLY A 326 24.34 -5.05 5.35
N GLU A 327 24.57 -3.89 4.71
CA GLU A 327 24.68 -3.81 3.23
C GLU A 327 25.91 -4.57 2.70
N ALA A 328 27.03 -4.51 3.42
CA ALA A 328 28.21 -5.33 3.09
C ALA A 328 27.92 -6.83 3.24
N LEU A 329 27.24 -7.26 4.32
CA LEU A 329 26.85 -8.66 4.54
C LEU A 329 25.85 -9.18 3.51
N LYS A 330 24.94 -8.33 2.99
CA LYS A 330 24.02 -8.71 1.89
C LYS A 330 24.76 -9.10 0.62
N LYS A 331 25.86 -8.40 0.31
CA LYS A 331 26.71 -8.64 -0.87
C LYS A 331 27.75 -9.75 -0.64
N THR A 332 27.91 -10.21 0.60
CA THR A 332 28.93 -11.21 0.97
C THR A 332 28.32 -12.61 1.11
N THR A 333 28.94 -13.60 0.49
CA THR A 333 28.61 -15.01 0.71
C THR A 333 29.34 -15.50 1.96
N LEU A 334 28.60 -15.70 3.05
CA LEU A 334 29.13 -16.20 4.30
C LEU A 334 29.10 -17.73 4.35
N SER A 335 30.22 -18.35 4.71
CA SER A 335 30.32 -19.81 4.93
C SER A 335 29.59 -20.24 6.19
N GLY A 336 29.63 -19.40 7.23
CA GLY A 336 29.01 -19.65 8.52
C GLY A 336 29.72 -20.71 9.37
N GLY A 337 29.35 -20.73 10.66
CA GLY A 337 29.95 -21.62 11.65
C GLY A 337 31.26 -21.10 12.23
N LYS A 338 31.60 -21.60 13.43
CA LYS A 338 32.74 -21.10 14.21
C LYS A 338 34.07 -21.24 13.48
N ASN A 339 34.26 -22.33 12.71
CA ASN A 339 35.52 -22.61 11.99
C ASN A 339 35.77 -21.65 10.80
N ASN A 340 34.75 -21.05 10.25
CA ASN A 340 34.84 -20.16 9.10
C ASN A 340 34.76 -18.68 9.49
N LEU A 341 34.63 -18.36 10.77
CA LEU A 341 34.40 -17.00 11.26
C LEU A 341 35.49 -16.03 10.83
N ALA A 342 36.75 -16.41 10.88
CA ALA A 342 37.88 -15.58 10.46
C ALA A 342 37.80 -15.25 8.95
N GLU A 343 37.47 -16.24 8.12
CA GLU A 343 37.30 -16.04 6.67
C GLU A 343 36.08 -15.16 6.37
N ASP A 344 34.98 -15.36 7.06
CA ASP A 344 33.77 -14.54 6.90
C ASP A 344 34.01 -13.08 7.33
N ARG A 345 34.79 -12.84 8.40
CA ARG A 345 35.24 -11.50 8.80
C ARG A 345 36.10 -10.81 7.73
N ASP A 346 37.04 -11.56 7.13
CA ASP A 346 37.90 -11.01 6.07
C ASP A 346 37.10 -10.72 4.77
N ARG A 347 36.11 -11.55 4.44
CA ARG A 347 35.20 -11.28 3.33
C ARG A 347 34.37 -10.01 3.58
N LEU A 348 33.86 -9.81 4.81
CA LEU A 348 33.17 -8.60 5.21
C LEU A 348 34.08 -7.37 5.03
N ARG A 349 35.30 -7.41 5.55
CA ARG A 349 36.27 -6.33 5.41
C ARG A 349 36.55 -5.98 3.95
N ARG A 350 36.80 -6.99 3.11
CA ARG A 350 37.00 -6.78 1.67
C ARG A 350 35.79 -6.11 1.00
N GLN A 351 34.58 -6.51 1.39
CA GLN A 351 33.36 -5.91 0.84
C GLN A 351 33.17 -4.45 1.31
N LEU A 352 33.58 -4.10 2.54
CA LEU A 352 33.56 -2.72 3.02
C LEU A 352 34.49 -1.81 2.21
N ASN A 353 35.65 -2.33 1.80
CA ASN A 353 36.62 -1.58 0.99
C ASN A 353 36.11 -1.31 -0.46
N GLU A 354 35.10 -2.03 -0.93
CA GLU A 354 34.42 -1.73 -2.22
C GLU A 354 33.55 -0.46 -2.15
N PHE A 355 33.18 -0.02 -0.96
CA PHE A 355 32.45 1.25 -0.78
C PHE A 355 33.45 2.42 -0.71
N ASN A 356 34.11 2.75 -1.81
CA ASN A 356 35.27 3.68 -1.85
C ASN A 356 35.06 4.92 -2.74
N SER A 357 33.86 5.08 -3.30
CA SER A 357 33.53 6.20 -4.18
C SER A 357 32.05 6.60 -4.07
N PRO A 358 31.67 7.80 -4.53
CA PRO A 358 30.27 8.21 -4.55
C PRO A 358 29.34 7.25 -5.30
N GLU A 359 29.84 6.57 -6.36
CA GLU A 359 29.08 5.62 -7.17
C GLU A 359 28.79 4.30 -6.44
N THR A 360 29.67 3.94 -5.51
CA THR A 360 29.53 2.72 -4.68
C THR A 360 28.96 3.02 -3.30
N ALA A 361 28.68 4.29 -3.00
CA ALA A 361 28.24 4.75 -1.68
C ALA A 361 26.90 4.11 -1.26
N ILE A 362 26.80 3.89 0.03
CA ILE A 362 25.53 3.48 0.69
C ILE A 362 24.77 4.75 1.08
N SER A 363 23.48 4.77 0.86
CA SER A 363 22.63 5.87 1.35
C SER A 363 22.51 5.78 2.87
N GLY A 364 23.08 6.73 3.59
CA GLY A 364 23.00 6.86 5.05
C GLY A 364 22.09 7.99 5.50
N VAL A 365 21.77 7.99 6.80
CA VAL A 365 21.02 9.07 7.49
C VAL A 365 21.76 10.39 7.38
N GLY A 366 23.07 10.38 7.62
CA GLY A 366 23.87 11.58 7.48
C GLY A 366 24.28 11.95 6.05
N GLY A 367 23.83 11.17 5.04
CA GLY A 367 24.23 11.31 3.65
C GLY A 367 24.99 10.09 3.14
N PRO A 368 25.56 10.12 1.91
CA PRO A 368 26.24 8.98 1.31
C PRO A 368 27.45 8.53 2.16
N ILE A 369 27.57 7.19 2.30
CA ILE A 369 28.63 6.55 3.06
C ILE A 369 29.59 5.83 2.11
N PHE A 370 30.81 6.31 2.02
CA PHE A 370 31.93 5.66 1.35
C PHE A 370 33.23 6.03 2.06
N PHE A 371 34.21 5.16 1.98
CA PHE A 371 35.42 5.25 2.77
C PHE A 371 36.61 5.67 1.92
N ASP A 372 37.50 6.45 2.53
CA ASP A 372 38.84 6.64 1.99
C ASP A 372 39.72 5.39 2.24
N PRO A 373 40.97 5.34 1.72
CA PRO A 373 41.86 4.18 1.94
C PRO A 373 42.19 3.91 3.41
N PHE A 374 41.88 4.80 4.32
CA PHE A 374 42.12 4.65 5.76
C PHE A 374 40.89 4.19 6.55
N GLY A 375 39.76 3.97 5.89
CA GLY A 375 38.51 3.60 6.53
C GLY A 375 37.72 4.79 7.10
N ASP A 376 38.07 5.99 6.67
CA ASP A 376 37.41 7.23 7.10
C ASP A 376 36.28 7.65 6.15
N LEU A 377 35.20 8.16 6.73
CA LEU A 377 34.13 8.80 5.97
C LEU A 377 34.56 10.20 5.52
N ASN A 378 34.53 10.45 4.22
CA ASN A 378 34.84 11.76 3.65
C ASN A 378 33.56 12.48 3.20
N ARG A 379 32.86 13.13 4.12
CA ARG A 379 31.69 13.96 3.80
C ARG A 379 31.76 15.33 4.47
N PRO A 380 31.02 16.33 3.96
CA PRO A 380 30.91 17.65 4.58
C PRO A 380 30.35 17.58 6.00
N VAL A 381 30.77 18.52 6.85
CA VAL A 381 30.17 18.79 8.15
C VAL A 381 29.35 20.06 8.07
N TYR A 382 28.28 20.13 8.88
CA TYR A 382 27.41 21.30 8.95
C TYR A 382 27.69 22.11 10.22
N ILE A 383 27.45 23.39 10.15
CA ILE A 383 27.56 24.29 11.30
C ILE A 383 26.14 24.54 11.81
N SER A 384 25.93 24.21 13.08
CA SER A 384 24.71 24.50 13.82
C SER A 384 24.93 25.66 14.77
N GLN A 385 23.85 26.38 15.04
CA GLN A 385 23.78 27.33 16.15
C GLN A 385 22.63 26.99 17.07
N PHE A 386 22.80 27.23 18.36
CA PHE A 386 21.67 27.11 19.27
C PHE A 386 20.83 28.37 19.23
N GLN A 387 19.52 28.18 19.12
CA GLN A 387 18.53 29.22 19.27
C GLN A 387 17.38 28.69 20.11
N ASP A 388 17.10 29.36 21.22
CA ASP A 388 16.05 28.99 22.18
C ASP A 388 16.11 27.50 22.62
N GLY A 389 17.35 27.04 22.87
CA GLY A 389 17.61 25.65 23.30
C GLY A 389 17.58 24.60 22.21
N LYS A 390 17.36 24.94 20.94
CA LYS A 390 17.37 24.01 19.80
C LYS A 390 18.57 24.25 18.91
N PRO A 391 19.32 23.20 18.52
CA PRO A 391 20.34 23.32 17.48
C PRO A 391 19.66 23.43 16.12
N ILE A 392 19.93 24.51 15.39
CA ILE A 392 19.47 24.75 14.03
C ILE A 392 20.69 25.06 13.14
N SER A 393 20.54 24.91 11.82
CA SER A 393 21.61 25.24 10.88
C SER A 393 22.02 26.71 10.99
N ALA A 394 23.29 27.00 11.05
CA ALA A 394 23.75 28.39 11.00
C ALA A 394 23.40 29.03 9.65
N LEU A 395 23.21 30.39 9.65
CA LEU A 395 22.79 31.17 8.47
C LEU A 395 23.73 31.06 7.26
N VAL A 396 24.97 30.62 7.48
CA VAL A 396 25.93 30.34 6.42
C VAL A 396 26.50 28.95 6.60
N GLN A 397 26.57 28.18 5.50
CA GLN A 397 27.24 26.88 5.46
C GLN A 397 28.44 26.93 4.52
N LEU A 398 29.44 26.07 4.79
CA LEU A 398 30.62 25.93 3.93
C LEU A 398 30.51 24.61 3.15
N GLN A 399 30.47 24.70 1.81
CA GLN A 399 30.36 23.51 0.94
C GLN A 399 31.65 23.30 0.13
N THR A 400 32.13 22.07 0.09
CA THR A 400 33.34 21.71 -0.66
C THR A 400 33.12 21.89 -2.16
N ILE A 401 34.10 22.52 -2.83
CA ILE A 401 34.19 22.63 -4.28
C ILE A 401 34.96 21.41 -4.78
N PRO A 402 34.32 20.53 -5.58
CA PRO A 402 34.98 19.31 -6.04
C PRO A 402 36.26 19.58 -6.86
N ASN A 403 36.21 20.58 -7.71
CA ASN A 403 37.35 20.98 -8.56
C ASN A 403 37.40 22.50 -8.72
N ALA A 404 38.23 23.16 -7.91
CA ALA A 404 38.38 24.60 -7.98
C ALA A 404 38.98 25.11 -9.31
N ARG A 405 39.67 24.25 -10.11
CA ARG A 405 40.21 24.64 -11.41
C ARG A 405 39.14 24.87 -12.46
N THR A 406 37.95 24.33 -12.26
CA THR A 406 36.84 24.55 -13.19
C THR A 406 36.08 25.83 -12.94
N LEU A 407 36.33 26.51 -11.81
CA LEU A 407 35.67 27.77 -11.47
C LEU A 407 36.18 28.92 -12.34
N ASN A 408 35.25 29.66 -12.93
CA ASN A 408 35.56 30.92 -13.56
C ASN A 408 35.79 31.98 -12.54
N ASN A 409 36.79 32.86 -12.81
CA ASN A 409 37.07 34.03 -12.00
C ASN A 409 37.27 33.70 -10.51
N LEU A 410 37.91 32.56 -10.17
CA LEU A 410 38.16 32.17 -8.79
C LEU A 410 38.76 33.31 -7.93
N PRO A 411 39.74 34.14 -8.38
CA PRO A 411 40.23 35.27 -7.60
C PRO A 411 39.16 36.30 -7.26
N GLN A 412 38.26 36.59 -8.20
CA GLN A 412 37.14 37.51 -7.98
C GLN A 412 36.14 36.93 -6.98
N LYS A 413 35.76 35.65 -7.13
CA LYS A 413 34.84 34.96 -6.21
C LYS A 413 35.39 34.89 -4.79
N VAL A 414 36.70 34.80 -4.62
CA VAL A 414 37.34 34.89 -3.30
C VAL A 414 37.33 36.33 -2.79
N ALA A 415 37.53 37.34 -3.66
CA ALA A 415 37.46 38.74 -3.26
C ALA A 415 36.03 39.17 -2.85
N ASP A 416 35.00 38.60 -3.53
CA ASP A 416 33.59 38.85 -3.25
C ASP A 416 33.06 38.00 -2.09
N GLU A 417 33.91 37.22 -1.39
CA GLU A 417 33.58 36.33 -0.30
C GLU A 417 32.56 35.23 -0.66
N GLU A 418 32.31 34.95 -1.95
CA GLU A 418 31.49 33.84 -2.41
C GLU A 418 32.21 32.49 -2.21
N VAL A 419 33.52 32.50 -2.27
CA VAL A 419 34.38 31.32 -2.10
C VAL A 419 35.42 31.60 -1.02
N ILE A 420 35.54 30.70 -0.11
CA ILE A 420 36.54 30.77 1.00
C ILE A 420 37.65 29.77 0.71
N ARG A 421 38.90 30.22 0.85
CA ARG A 421 40.07 29.32 0.73
C ARG A 421 40.45 28.74 2.08
N ILE A 422 40.50 27.43 2.19
CA ILE A 422 40.92 26.66 3.36
C ILE A 422 42.16 25.82 3.01
N GLY A 423 43.35 26.27 3.37
CA GLY A 423 44.59 25.62 2.99
C GLY A 423 44.73 25.50 1.46
N ASN A 424 44.69 24.25 0.94
CA ASN A 424 44.69 23.94 -0.49
C ASN A 424 43.30 23.69 -1.07
N ARG A 425 42.24 23.81 -0.29
CA ARG A 425 40.85 23.59 -0.72
C ARG A 425 40.12 24.93 -0.81
N TYR A 426 39.10 24.93 -1.65
CA TYR A 426 38.17 26.06 -1.77
C TYR A 426 36.77 25.55 -1.40
N LEU A 427 36.02 26.41 -0.68
CA LEU A 427 34.66 26.11 -0.24
C LEU A 427 33.73 27.24 -0.67
N TYR A 428 32.54 26.92 -1.07
CA TYR A 428 31.49 27.91 -1.26
C TYR A 428 30.97 28.40 0.09
N ARG A 429 30.69 29.69 0.19
CA ARG A 429 29.91 30.31 1.24
C ARG A 429 28.45 30.28 0.82
N THR A 430 27.69 29.35 1.36
CA THR A 430 26.30 29.12 0.99
C THR A 430 25.38 29.74 2.05
N ASN A 431 24.45 30.60 1.61
CA ASN A 431 23.46 31.20 2.50
C ASN A 431 22.34 30.21 2.80
N VAL A 432 21.93 30.11 4.05
CA VAL A 432 20.80 29.31 4.50
C VAL A 432 19.55 30.17 4.45
N VAL A 433 18.50 29.62 3.87
CA VAL A 433 17.15 30.18 3.86
C VAL A 433 16.26 29.26 4.68
N TYR A 434 15.90 29.69 5.89
CA TYR A 434 14.90 29.00 6.68
C TYR A 434 13.54 29.10 6.00
N THR A 435 12.99 27.97 5.67
CA THR A 435 11.76 27.85 4.91
C THR A 435 10.72 27.10 5.71
N GLY A 436 9.60 27.72 5.95
CA GLY A 436 8.47 27.05 6.59
C GLY A 436 7.32 26.87 5.62
N ILE A 437 6.61 25.77 5.77
CA ILE A 437 5.41 25.43 5.02
C ILE A 437 4.33 25.06 6.02
N GLU A 438 3.19 25.72 5.95
CA GLU A 438 2.00 25.40 6.73
C GLU A 438 0.88 25.02 5.76
N LEU A 439 0.64 23.73 5.61
CA LEU A 439 -0.46 23.23 4.79
C LEU A 439 -1.78 23.51 5.51
N LYS A 440 -2.67 24.26 4.87
CA LYS A 440 -3.97 24.67 5.43
C LYS A 440 -5.06 23.68 5.10
N GLU A 441 -5.17 23.28 3.83
CA GLU A 441 -6.23 22.40 3.36
C GLU A 441 -5.80 21.66 2.08
N ILE A 442 -6.36 20.48 1.87
CA ILE A 442 -6.40 19.73 0.60
C ILE A 442 -7.86 19.69 0.15
N PRO A 443 -8.34 20.71 -0.59
CA PRO A 443 -9.76 20.84 -0.96
C PRO A 443 -10.22 19.71 -1.87
N GLU A 444 -9.39 19.30 -2.82
CA GLU A 444 -9.71 18.24 -3.78
C GLU A 444 -8.51 17.27 -3.93
N LEU A 445 -8.83 15.99 -3.95
CA LEU A 445 -7.86 14.91 -4.16
C LEU A 445 -8.38 13.94 -5.21
N ASP A 446 -7.91 14.08 -6.44
CA ASP A 446 -8.22 13.16 -7.54
C ASP A 446 -7.05 12.20 -7.76
N VAL A 447 -7.11 11.07 -7.08
CA VAL A 447 -6.08 10.01 -7.17
C VAL A 447 -6.04 9.37 -8.56
N LYS A 448 -7.17 9.34 -9.28
CA LYS A 448 -7.24 8.76 -10.63
C LYS A 448 -6.58 9.66 -11.67
N ALA A 449 -6.79 10.96 -11.56
CA ALA A 449 -6.09 11.95 -12.38
C ALA A 449 -4.64 12.18 -11.94
N GLY A 450 -4.26 11.69 -10.74
CA GLY A 450 -2.93 11.93 -10.18
C GLY A 450 -2.70 13.37 -9.72
N ILE A 451 -3.73 14.06 -9.24
CA ILE A 451 -3.70 15.50 -8.92
C ILE A 451 -4.30 15.75 -7.54
N ALA A 452 -3.73 16.72 -6.82
CA ALA A 452 -4.30 17.28 -5.60
C ALA A 452 -4.31 18.81 -5.66
N ASP A 453 -5.38 19.43 -5.19
CA ASP A 453 -5.44 20.87 -4.94
C ASP A 453 -4.91 21.12 -3.53
N LEU A 454 -3.93 22.01 -3.38
CA LEU A 454 -3.29 22.34 -2.10
C LEU A 454 -3.42 23.83 -1.80
N GLU A 455 -3.78 24.15 -0.55
CA GLU A 455 -3.74 25.50 0.02
C GLU A 455 -2.75 25.55 1.18
N PHE A 456 -1.74 26.41 1.11
CA PHE A 456 -0.70 26.50 2.10
C PHE A 456 -0.12 27.91 2.24
N ALA A 457 0.49 28.16 3.41
CA ALA A 457 1.36 29.30 3.62
C ALA A 457 2.81 28.83 3.45
N ILE A 458 3.63 29.65 2.83
CA ILE A 458 5.08 29.46 2.71
C ILE A 458 5.79 30.74 3.13
N TRP A 459 6.84 30.62 3.93
CA TRP A 459 7.65 31.76 4.32
C TRP A 459 9.15 31.48 4.22
N PHE A 460 9.90 32.54 4.04
CA PHE A 460 11.35 32.52 3.94
C PHE A 460 11.95 33.49 4.95
N ARG A 461 12.98 33.02 5.73
CA ARG A 461 13.78 33.85 6.59
C ARG A 461 15.26 33.68 6.22
N TYR A 462 15.92 34.78 5.86
CA TYR A 462 17.29 34.74 5.36
C TYR A 462 18.03 36.05 5.64
N GLN A 463 19.35 35.98 5.55
CA GLN A 463 20.22 37.16 5.76
C GLN A 463 20.71 37.68 4.40
N GLY A 464 20.79 39.03 4.29
CA GLY A 464 21.37 39.74 3.14
C GLY A 464 20.41 39.94 1.95
N ASP A 465 20.94 40.46 0.87
CA ASP A 465 20.21 40.72 -0.38
C ASP A 465 20.27 39.44 -1.26
N LEU A 466 19.22 38.66 -1.21
CA LEU A 466 19.13 37.37 -1.88
C LEU A 466 17.72 37.12 -2.43
N ASP A 467 17.60 36.76 -3.70
CA ASP A 467 16.33 36.37 -4.32
C ASP A 467 15.88 34.97 -3.84
N ALA A 468 15.67 34.82 -2.53
CA ALA A 468 15.36 33.56 -1.89
C ALA A 468 13.95 33.03 -2.22
N ASP A 469 13.03 33.91 -2.54
CA ASP A 469 11.63 33.65 -2.87
C ASP A 469 11.38 33.48 -4.38
N ARG A 470 12.39 33.58 -5.20
CA ARG A 470 12.28 33.30 -6.63
C ARG A 470 12.33 31.79 -6.86
N ILE A 471 11.20 31.14 -6.65
CA ILE A 471 11.09 29.67 -6.67
C ILE A 471 10.22 29.17 -7.81
N GLU A 472 10.50 27.95 -8.24
CA GLU A 472 9.70 27.16 -9.17
C GLU A 472 9.18 25.91 -8.45
N PHE A 473 7.85 25.68 -8.54
CA PHE A 473 7.25 24.46 -8.02
C PHE A 473 7.39 23.34 -9.04
N LEU A 474 8.19 22.32 -8.70
CA LEU A 474 8.61 21.26 -9.62
C LEU A 474 7.52 20.23 -9.93
N ASN A 475 6.51 20.12 -9.07
CA ASN A 475 5.38 19.21 -9.23
C ASN A 475 4.04 19.96 -9.39
N ALA A 476 4.05 21.24 -9.69
CA ALA A 476 2.83 21.95 -10.06
C ALA A 476 2.34 21.49 -11.43
N VAL A 477 1.01 21.41 -11.61
CA VAL A 477 0.39 21.06 -12.91
C VAL A 477 0.52 22.22 -13.89
N GLU A 478 0.41 23.45 -13.39
CA GLU A 478 0.61 24.69 -14.12
C GLU A 478 1.61 25.57 -13.37
N PRO A 479 2.41 26.41 -14.03
CA PRO A 479 3.35 27.30 -13.34
C PRO A 479 2.62 28.20 -12.32
N ILE A 480 3.16 28.27 -11.10
CA ILE A 480 2.62 29.06 -10.00
C ILE A 480 3.63 30.14 -9.63
N GLU A 481 3.24 31.41 -9.78
CA GLU A 481 4.03 32.57 -9.30
C GLU A 481 3.62 32.93 -7.87
N LEU A 482 4.56 33.27 -7.01
CA LEU A 482 4.29 33.63 -5.62
C LEU A 482 3.51 34.93 -5.47
N GLY A 483 3.62 35.84 -6.44
CA GLY A 483 3.01 37.17 -6.38
C GLY A 483 3.69 38.09 -5.32
N GLU A 484 2.95 39.09 -4.85
CA GLU A 484 3.44 39.97 -3.79
C GLU A 484 3.33 39.28 -2.41
N PRO A 485 4.33 39.43 -1.54
CA PRO A 485 4.29 38.84 -0.20
C PRO A 485 3.16 39.46 0.65
N VAL A 486 2.43 38.61 1.36
CA VAL A 486 1.39 39.04 2.32
C VAL A 486 2.00 39.79 3.51
N ALA A 487 3.20 39.40 3.91
CA ALA A 487 4.01 40.11 4.90
C ALA A 487 5.47 40.13 4.44
N SER A 488 6.11 41.28 4.56
CA SER A 488 7.53 41.49 4.28
C SER A 488 8.13 42.36 5.37
N GLU A 489 9.05 41.80 6.14
CA GLU A 489 9.65 42.46 7.30
C GLU A 489 11.16 42.26 7.30
N LEU A 490 11.89 43.27 7.82
CA LEU A 490 13.31 43.18 8.12
C LEU A 490 13.52 43.34 9.63
N VAL A 491 13.93 42.28 10.29
CA VAL A 491 14.18 42.27 11.73
C VAL A 491 15.68 42.09 11.98
N GLY A 492 16.38 43.19 12.33
CA GLY A 492 17.85 43.21 12.35
C GLY A 492 18.39 43.02 10.93
N ASP A 493 19.16 41.95 10.71
CA ASP A 493 19.73 41.56 9.42
C ASP A 493 18.92 40.41 8.72
N LEU A 494 17.80 39.99 9.30
CA LEU A 494 16.98 38.91 8.80
C LEU A 494 15.79 39.44 8.01
N ASN A 495 15.73 39.12 6.75
CA ASN A 495 14.54 39.28 5.90
C ASN A 495 13.51 38.20 6.23
N TYR A 496 12.24 38.57 6.34
CA TYR A 496 11.09 37.71 6.44
C TYR A 496 10.10 38.01 5.33
N ARG A 497 9.68 37.00 4.59
CA ARG A 497 8.63 37.11 3.55
C ARG A 497 7.65 35.94 3.66
N LEU A 498 6.34 36.25 3.64
CA LEU A 498 5.23 35.26 3.76
C LEU A 498 4.33 35.32 2.54
N TYR A 499 3.95 34.17 2.03
CA TYR A 499 3.04 34.00 0.88
C TYR A 499 1.92 33.01 1.23
N TYR A 500 0.73 33.23 0.65
CA TYR A 500 -0.36 32.24 0.65
C TYR A 500 -0.59 31.74 -0.76
N ILE A 501 -0.54 30.45 -0.95
CA ILE A 501 -0.57 29.79 -2.25
C ILE A 501 -1.74 28.81 -2.32
N LYS A 502 -2.42 28.84 -3.46
CA LYS A 502 -3.40 27.83 -3.88
C LYS A 502 -2.99 27.33 -5.26
N GLY A 503 -2.97 26.00 -5.44
CA GLY A 503 -2.57 25.43 -6.71
C GLY A 503 -2.81 23.94 -6.82
N ARG A 504 -2.71 23.47 -8.06
CA ARG A 504 -2.79 22.04 -8.42
C ARG A 504 -1.40 21.42 -8.48
N PHE A 505 -1.25 20.30 -7.81
CA PHE A 505 0.02 19.60 -7.73
C PHE A 505 -0.12 18.12 -8.13
N GLN A 506 0.88 17.60 -8.83
CA GLN A 506 0.96 16.20 -9.22
C GLN A 506 1.17 15.33 -7.98
N LEU A 507 0.42 14.23 -7.90
CA LEU A 507 0.66 13.17 -6.93
C LEU A 507 1.83 12.29 -7.35
N ASP A 508 2.34 11.50 -6.41
CA ASP A 508 3.36 10.48 -6.65
C ASP A 508 4.66 11.00 -7.30
N PHE A 509 4.97 12.28 -7.07
CA PHE A 509 6.15 12.97 -7.60
C PHE A 509 7.47 12.54 -6.95
N LEU A 510 7.42 11.74 -5.88
CA LEU A 510 8.59 11.16 -5.22
C LEU A 510 8.70 9.66 -5.54
N PRO A 511 9.90 9.14 -5.81
CA PRO A 511 10.10 7.70 -5.94
C PRO A 511 9.83 6.98 -4.61
N SER A 512 9.41 5.73 -4.68
CA SER A 512 9.09 4.85 -3.55
C SER A 512 7.83 5.21 -2.77
N LYS A 513 6.71 4.70 -3.24
CA LYS A 513 5.46 4.57 -2.49
C LYS A 513 5.20 3.08 -2.23
N ARG A 514 4.60 2.76 -1.10
CA ARG A 514 4.07 1.41 -0.90
C ARG A 514 2.76 1.26 -1.66
N PHE A 515 2.49 0.04 -2.08
CA PHE A 515 1.25 -0.27 -2.77
C PHE A 515 -0.01 0.24 -2.03
N GLY A 516 -0.91 0.90 -2.76
CA GLY A 516 -2.13 1.49 -2.20
C GLY A 516 -1.90 2.77 -1.39
N GLN A 517 -0.71 3.36 -1.47
CA GLN A 517 -0.39 4.67 -0.94
C GLN A 517 -0.14 5.65 -2.09
N HIS A 518 -0.44 6.92 -1.86
CA HIS A 518 -0.12 8.02 -2.76
C HIS A 518 0.67 9.08 -2.02
N ILE A 519 1.47 9.83 -2.75
CA ILE A 519 2.26 10.93 -2.19
C ILE A 519 1.71 12.23 -2.74
N ALA A 520 1.07 13.00 -1.86
CA ALA A 520 0.69 14.39 -2.12
C ALA A 520 1.76 15.32 -1.53
N GLY A 521 1.84 16.56 -2.01
CA GLY A 521 2.71 17.56 -1.40
C GLY A 521 3.29 18.55 -2.38
N ILE A 522 4.35 19.20 -1.93
CA ILE A 522 4.95 20.35 -2.58
C ILE A 522 6.45 20.11 -2.72
N SER A 523 6.99 20.36 -3.91
CA SER A 523 8.42 20.33 -4.17
C SER A 523 8.83 21.57 -4.97
N PHE A 524 9.81 22.30 -4.50
CA PHE A 524 10.29 23.50 -5.19
C PHE A 524 11.80 23.68 -5.10
N ALA A 525 12.36 24.47 -5.99
CA ALA A 525 13.75 24.91 -5.99
C ALA A 525 13.85 26.36 -6.44
N ASN A 526 14.95 27.04 -6.11
CA ASN A 526 15.18 28.37 -6.64
C ASN A 526 15.35 28.32 -8.16
N GLU A 527 14.80 29.30 -8.89
CA GLU A 527 14.89 29.34 -10.34
C GLU A 527 16.32 29.53 -10.86
N GLN A 528 17.12 30.34 -10.16
CA GLN A 528 18.41 30.83 -10.66
C GLN A 528 19.59 30.50 -9.75
N LEU A 529 19.37 30.50 -8.42
CA LEU A 529 20.46 30.33 -7.46
C LEU A 529 20.74 28.87 -7.21
N GLY A 530 21.91 28.40 -7.60
CA GLY A 530 22.37 27.05 -7.30
C GLY A 530 22.68 26.84 -5.82
N LYS A 531 22.88 25.57 -5.45
CA LYS A 531 23.18 25.14 -4.08
C LYS A 531 24.44 25.79 -3.50
N ASN A 532 25.39 26.18 -4.34
CA ASN A 532 26.59 26.92 -3.92
C ASN A 532 26.29 28.30 -3.32
N ARG A 533 25.16 28.92 -3.65
CA ARG A 533 24.78 30.26 -3.16
C ARG A 533 23.64 30.23 -2.16
N LEU A 534 22.68 29.31 -2.33
CA LEU A 534 21.47 29.23 -1.54
C LEU A 534 21.16 27.77 -1.17
N MET A 535 20.79 27.56 0.11
CA MET A 535 20.29 26.28 0.60
C MET A 535 19.03 26.50 1.44
N TYR A 536 17.91 25.87 1.00
CA TYR A 536 16.68 25.85 1.78
C TYR A 536 16.84 24.90 2.96
N VAL A 537 16.31 25.31 4.12
CA VAL A 537 16.37 24.54 5.37
C VAL A 537 15.02 24.65 6.08
N ALA A 538 14.54 23.58 6.67
CA ALA A 538 13.28 23.59 7.38
C ALA A 538 13.30 24.59 8.57
N ASP A 539 12.36 25.52 8.62
CA ASP A 539 12.20 26.46 9.72
C ASP A 539 11.49 25.81 10.93
N THR A 540 12.18 24.86 11.56
CA THR A 540 11.65 24.10 12.68
C THR A 540 11.29 24.95 13.92
N MET A 541 11.79 26.19 13.99
CA MET A 541 11.49 27.12 15.09
C MET A 541 10.15 27.83 14.92
N SER A 542 9.81 28.19 13.67
CA SER A 542 8.60 28.99 13.36
C SER A 542 7.43 28.16 12.91
N MET A 543 7.66 26.94 12.42
CA MET A 543 6.59 25.99 12.16
C MET A 543 5.96 25.58 13.49
N ARG A 544 4.62 25.75 13.61
CA ARG A 544 3.86 25.27 14.78
C ARG A 544 4.02 23.75 14.87
N GLN A 545 5.04 23.31 15.57
CA GLN A 545 5.18 21.91 15.96
C GLN A 545 4.78 21.82 17.44
N ASN A 546 3.66 21.16 17.70
CA ASN A 546 3.37 20.73 19.06
C ASN A 546 4.47 19.72 19.41
N ALA A 547 5.24 19.98 20.45
CA ALA A 547 6.43 19.19 20.80
C ALA A 547 6.11 17.69 21.00
N ASP A 548 4.83 17.37 21.24
CA ASP A 548 4.33 16.02 21.52
C ASP A 548 3.71 15.34 20.28
N LEU A 549 3.59 16.02 19.14
CA LEU A 549 2.94 15.48 17.94
C LEU A 549 3.90 15.43 16.76
N SER A 550 3.90 14.34 16.03
CA SER A 550 4.55 14.24 14.71
C SER A 550 3.86 15.19 13.70
N LEU A 551 4.57 15.59 12.65
CA LEU A 551 3.99 16.43 11.57
C LEU A 551 2.71 15.81 10.99
N ALA A 552 2.69 14.50 10.81
CA ALA A 552 1.51 13.79 10.32
C ALA A 552 0.33 13.85 11.29
N GLU A 553 0.59 13.74 12.60
CA GLU A 553 -0.46 13.84 13.63
C GLU A 553 -0.99 15.26 13.75
N GLN A 554 -0.12 16.26 13.62
CA GLN A 554 -0.53 17.65 13.60
C GLN A 554 -1.45 17.96 12.42
N LEU A 555 -1.08 17.54 11.19
CA LEU A 555 -1.90 17.74 10.01
C LEU A 555 -3.27 17.02 10.10
N LYS A 556 -3.32 15.86 10.77
CA LYS A 556 -4.59 15.18 11.10
C LYS A 556 -5.41 15.98 12.12
N PHE A 557 -4.77 16.51 13.16
CA PHE A 557 -5.43 17.33 14.18
C PHE A 557 -6.03 18.60 13.57
N ASP A 558 -5.28 19.25 12.68
CA ASP A 558 -5.70 20.46 11.95
C ASP A 558 -6.72 20.15 10.85
N ARG A 559 -7.03 18.86 10.59
CA ARG A 559 -7.99 18.39 9.58
C ARG A 559 -7.69 18.88 8.17
N VAL A 560 -6.43 18.94 7.81
CA VAL A 560 -5.98 19.42 6.50
C VAL A 560 -6.58 18.60 5.35
N LEU A 561 -6.83 17.31 5.57
CA LEU A 561 -7.53 16.42 4.65
C LEU A 561 -8.90 16.05 5.20
N SER A 562 -9.96 16.27 4.40
CA SER A 562 -11.32 15.90 4.80
C SER A 562 -11.44 14.39 5.07
N PRO A 563 -12.07 13.98 6.19
CA PRO A 563 -12.37 12.56 6.46
C PRO A 563 -13.23 11.89 5.38
N GLU A 564 -14.02 12.68 4.64
CA GLU A 564 -14.90 12.20 3.56
C GLU A 564 -14.14 11.85 2.28
N SER A 565 -12.88 12.28 2.15
CA SER A 565 -12.03 11.97 0.98
C SER A 565 -11.77 10.47 0.78
N GLY A 566 -11.98 9.65 1.82
CA GLY A 566 -11.64 8.22 1.82
C GLY A 566 -10.15 7.93 2.00
N TRP A 567 -9.35 8.97 2.28
CA TRP A 567 -7.91 8.89 2.50
C TRP A 567 -7.51 9.41 3.88
N LYS A 568 -6.34 9.00 4.36
CA LYS A 568 -5.75 9.49 5.61
C LYS A 568 -4.26 9.72 5.42
N ILE A 569 -3.73 10.75 6.05
CA ILE A 569 -2.28 11.00 6.09
C ILE A 569 -1.66 9.93 6.99
N THR A 570 -0.74 9.12 6.47
CA THR A 570 -0.03 8.09 7.24
C THR A 570 1.34 8.56 7.69
N GLU A 571 2.04 9.34 6.86
CA GLU A 571 3.36 9.91 7.14
C GLU A 571 3.43 11.30 6.52
N ALA A 572 4.16 12.20 7.15
CA ALA A 572 4.47 13.52 6.61
C ALA A 572 5.95 13.81 6.87
N ILE A 573 6.67 14.17 5.82
CA ILE A 573 8.09 14.50 5.88
C ILE A 573 8.37 15.82 5.19
N LEU A 574 9.25 16.61 5.78
CA LEU A 574 9.81 17.83 5.20
C LEU A 574 11.32 17.65 5.10
N PHE A 575 11.88 17.74 3.90
CA PHE A 575 13.29 17.49 3.69
C PHE A 575 13.88 18.37 2.59
N GLN A 576 15.19 18.52 2.63
CA GLN A 576 16.00 19.18 1.63
C GLN A 576 16.87 18.15 0.89
N ASP A 577 16.96 18.26 -0.42
CA ASP A 577 17.96 17.53 -1.20
C ASP A 577 18.51 18.38 -2.35
N THR A 578 19.30 17.76 -3.23
CA THR A 578 19.93 18.44 -4.35
C THR A 578 19.45 17.82 -5.65
N ILE A 579 19.02 18.67 -6.57
CA ILE A 579 18.62 18.26 -7.93
C ILE A 579 19.46 18.92 -9.00
N LEU A 580 19.54 18.28 -10.14
CA LEU A 580 19.99 18.88 -11.39
C LEU A 580 18.75 19.26 -12.19
N LYS A 581 18.70 20.50 -12.66
CA LYS A 581 17.65 20.97 -13.56
C LYS A 581 18.01 20.60 -15.02
N GLU A 582 17.01 20.40 -15.83
CA GLU A 582 17.21 20.21 -17.27
C GLU A 582 17.66 21.53 -17.89
N SER A 583 18.87 21.53 -18.42
CA SER A 583 19.47 22.73 -19.06
C SER A 583 18.97 22.96 -20.48
N GLN A 584 18.14 22.08 -21.02
CA GLN A 584 17.69 22.08 -22.43
C GLN A 584 18.84 22.26 -23.45
N GLY A 585 20.04 21.82 -23.04
CA GLY A 585 21.24 21.93 -23.86
C GLY A 585 21.96 23.29 -23.81
N ASN A 586 21.53 24.20 -22.92
CA ASN A 586 22.20 25.49 -22.71
C ASN A 586 23.60 25.28 -22.09
N PRO A 587 24.73 25.56 -22.84
CA PRO A 587 26.07 25.29 -22.34
C PRO A 587 26.44 26.08 -21.08
N ILE A 588 25.84 27.25 -20.88
CA ILE A 588 26.09 28.11 -19.71
C ILE A 588 25.44 27.45 -18.48
N GLU A 589 24.19 27.04 -18.58
CA GLU A 589 23.48 26.37 -17.50
C GLU A 589 24.10 25.02 -17.14
N ILE A 590 24.48 24.20 -18.13
CA ILE A 590 25.21 22.92 -17.90
C ILE A 590 26.47 23.17 -17.08
N ARG A 591 27.21 24.22 -17.45
CA ARG A 591 28.46 24.56 -16.77
C ARG A 591 28.22 25.12 -15.38
N GLU A 592 27.24 26.01 -15.22
CA GLU A 592 26.89 26.59 -13.91
C GLU A 592 26.36 25.53 -12.96
N GLN A 593 25.49 24.62 -13.40
CA GLN A 593 25.03 23.49 -12.60
C GLN A 593 26.17 22.56 -12.19
N SER A 594 27.08 22.25 -13.11
CA SER A 594 28.27 21.45 -12.80
C SER A 594 29.15 22.09 -11.73
N GLN A 595 29.27 23.44 -11.75
CA GLN A 595 30.03 24.21 -10.76
C GLN A 595 29.28 24.36 -9.44
N ALA A 596 27.97 24.58 -9.48
CA ALA A 596 27.12 24.78 -8.33
C ALA A 596 26.83 23.47 -7.55
N GLY A 597 27.04 22.31 -8.18
CA GLY A 597 26.65 21.02 -7.62
C GLY A 597 25.14 20.81 -7.57
N GLY A 598 24.38 21.51 -8.45
CA GLY A 598 22.93 21.45 -8.55
C GLY A 598 22.19 22.57 -7.80
N PHE A 599 20.89 22.38 -7.62
CA PHE A 599 20.00 23.31 -6.92
C PHE A 599 19.50 22.69 -5.61
N SER A 600 19.34 23.51 -4.58
CA SER A 600 18.68 23.10 -3.34
C SER A 600 17.19 22.97 -3.58
N ARG A 601 16.64 21.74 -3.40
CA ARG A 601 15.21 21.45 -3.47
C ARG A 601 14.66 21.25 -2.07
N MET A 602 13.54 21.91 -1.78
CA MET A 602 12.76 21.69 -0.55
C MET A 602 11.50 20.92 -0.91
N THR A 603 11.20 19.89 -0.15
CA THR A 603 10.05 19.03 -0.41
C THR A 603 9.30 18.75 0.87
N MET A 604 7.98 18.98 0.85
CA MET A 604 7.02 18.48 1.82
C MET A 604 6.23 17.36 1.18
N GLY A 605 6.40 16.14 1.66
CA GLY A 605 5.71 14.95 1.16
C GLY A 605 4.76 14.37 2.20
N LEU A 606 3.52 14.10 1.79
CA LEU A 606 2.46 13.50 2.59
C LEU A 606 2.13 12.13 2.01
N THR A 607 2.40 11.09 2.75
CA THR A 607 1.98 9.74 2.36
C THR A 607 0.51 9.54 2.73
N LEU A 608 -0.33 9.32 1.72
CA LEU A 608 -1.76 9.08 1.86
C LEU A 608 -2.04 7.59 1.77
N GLY A 609 -2.68 7.04 2.79
CA GLY A 609 -3.19 5.67 2.79
C GLY A 609 -4.72 5.67 2.72
N SER A 610 -5.31 4.63 2.13
CA SER A 610 -6.76 4.48 2.14
C SER A 610 -7.30 4.43 3.58
N SER A 611 -8.38 5.16 3.87
CA SER A 611 -9.10 5.07 5.14
C SER A 611 -9.94 3.79 5.24
N GLN A 612 -10.24 3.16 4.08
CA GLN A 612 -10.92 1.87 4.06
C GLN A 612 -9.98 0.78 4.54
N VAL A 613 -10.51 -0.10 5.40
CA VAL A 613 -9.73 -1.22 5.92
C VAL A 613 -9.40 -2.17 4.77
N SER A 614 -8.17 -2.10 4.26
CA SER A 614 -7.69 -3.08 3.31
C SER A 614 -7.49 -4.41 4.04
N LEU A 615 -8.31 -5.41 3.71
CA LEU A 615 -8.14 -6.78 4.20
C LEU A 615 -6.73 -7.31 3.91
N ARG A 616 -6.08 -6.79 2.88
CA ARG A 616 -4.71 -7.15 2.43
C ARG A 616 -3.61 -6.81 3.46
N GLY A 617 -3.81 -5.77 4.28
CA GLY A 617 -2.85 -5.36 5.33
C GLY A 617 -3.02 -6.04 6.69
N ILE A 618 -4.10 -6.81 6.88
CA ILE A 618 -4.46 -7.37 8.20
C ILE A 618 -3.65 -8.63 8.54
N MET A 619 -3.16 -9.38 7.54
CA MET A 619 -2.55 -10.69 7.79
C MET A 619 -1.01 -10.62 7.76
N PRO A 620 -0.33 -10.79 8.91
CA PRO A 620 1.12 -10.92 8.97
C PRO A 620 1.65 -12.09 8.12
N ILE A 621 2.81 -11.94 7.46
CA ILE A 621 3.40 -12.95 6.58
C ILE A 621 3.47 -14.37 7.19
N PRO A 622 3.88 -14.56 8.46
CA PRO A 622 3.91 -15.88 9.05
C PRO A 622 2.53 -16.55 9.09
N ILE A 623 1.50 -15.77 9.47
CA ILE A 623 0.11 -16.26 9.52
C ILE A 623 -0.39 -16.59 8.11
N ALA A 624 -0.13 -15.72 7.12
CA ALA A 624 -0.49 -15.94 5.73
C ALA A 624 0.13 -17.23 5.18
N SER A 625 1.37 -17.54 5.53
CA SER A 625 2.05 -18.79 5.11
C SER A 625 1.39 -20.05 5.68
N TYR A 626 0.99 -20.04 6.95
CA TYR A 626 0.26 -21.15 7.54
C TYR A 626 -1.16 -21.31 6.97
N VAL A 627 -1.86 -20.19 6.74
CA VAL A 627 -3.20 -20.19 6.12
C VAL A 627 -3.14 -20.73 4.69
N MET A 628 -2.15 -20.30 3.90
CA MET A 628 -1.94 -20.81 2.54
C MET A 628 -1.66 -22.33 2.54
N LEU A 629 -0.76 -22.79 3.40
CA LEU A 629 -0.43 -24.21 3.52
C LEU A 629 -1.65 -25.04 3.95
N GLY A 630 -2.38 -24.58 4.97
CA GLY A 630 -3.60 -25.22 5.46
C GLY A 630 -4.70 -25.25 4.39
N GLY A 631 -4.90 -24.16 3.66
CA GLY A 631 -5.83 -24.09 2.54
C GLY A 631 -5.47 -25.04 1.42
N LEU A 632 -4.21 -25.13 1.01
CA LEU A 632 -3.73 -26.09 0.01
C LEU A 632 -3.97 -27.54 0.43
N ILE A 633 -3.69 -27.88 1.69
CA ILE A 633 -3.95 -29.23 2.23
C ILE A 633 -5.44 -29.56 2.15
N LEU A 634 -6.33 -28.61 2.51
CA LEU A 634 -7.78 -28.79 2.44
C LEU A 634 -8.26 -28.94 1.00
N VAL A 635 -7.73 -28.17 0.04
CA VAL A 635 -8.04 -28.32 -1.38
C VAL A 635 -7.65 -29.72 -1.86
N VAL A 636 -6.41 -30.15 -1.59
CA VAL A 636 -5.95 -31.51 -1.96
C VAL A 636 -6.83 -32.57 -1.33
N PHE A 637 -7.20 -32.43 -0.05
CA PHE A 637 -8.10 -33.34 0.65
C PHE A 637 -9.46 -33.46 -0.03
N CYS A 638 -10.03 -32.34 -0.50
CA CYS A 638 -11.31 -32.35 -1.21
C CYS A 638 -11.25 -33.03 -2.58
N TYR A 639 -10.08 -33.07 -3.24
CA TYR A 639 -9.87 -33.74 -4.52
C TYR A 639 -9.47 -35.23 -4.41
N LEU A 640 -9.20 -35.75 -3.20
CA LEU A 640 -8.86 -37.15 -2.99
C LEU A 640 -9.99 -38.09 -3.45
N PRO A 641 -9.69 -39.23 -4.08
CA PRO A 641 -10.67 -40.23 -4.44
C PRO A 641 -11.51 -40.66 -3.24
N LYS A 642 -12.81 -40.89 -3.43
CA LYS A 642 -13.76 -41.26 -2.37
C LYS A 642 -13.31 -42.43 -1.47
N ARG A 643 -12.43 -43.31 -1.99
CA ARG A 643 -11.86 -44.44 -1.24
C ARG A 643 -10.83 -44.05 -0.19
N LEU A 644 -10.21 -42.89 -0.36
CA LEU A 644 -9.17 -42.33 0.49
C LEU A 644 -9.65 -41.17 1.41
N GLN A 645 -10.95 -40.81 1.29
CA GLN A 645 -11.54 -39.77 2.12
C GLN A 645 -11.98 -40.33 3.47
N PRO A 646 -11.43 -39.88 4.60
CA PRO A 646 -11.80 -40.39 5.93
C PRO A 646 -13.23 -39.96 6.37
N LEU A 647 -13.80 -38.92 5.76
CA LEU A 647 -15.11 -38.36 6.07
C LEU A 647 -16.03 -38.46 4.85
N LYS A 648 -17.21 -39.11 5.01
CA LYS A 648 -18.27 -39.19 3.97
C LYS A 648 -19.06 -37.87 3.95
N LEU A 649 -18.51 -36.82 3.38
CA LEU A 649 -19.16 -35.53 3.25
C LEU A 649 -20.14 -35.51 2.05
N SER A 650 -21.28 -34.80 2.20
CA SER A 650 -22.16 -34.53 1.07
C SER A 650 -21.43 -33.69 0.02
N LYS A 651 -21.86 -33.78 -1.26
CA LYS A 651 -21.23 -33.01 -2.33
C LYS A 651 -21.29 -31.52 -2.07
N GLN A 652 -22.38 -31.00 -1.49
CA GLN A 652 -22.57 -29.57 -1.16
C GLN A 652 -21.63 -29.12 -0.07
N ILE A 653 -21.46 -29.88 1.03
CA ILE A 653 -20.54 -29.56 2.12
C ILE A 653 -19.10 -29.60 1.62
N ARG A 654 -18.75 -30.57 0.80
CA ARG A 654 -17.42 -30.67 0.20
C ARG A 654 -17.10 -29.46 -0.69
N TRP A 655 -18.05 -29.07 -1.55
CA TRP A 655 -17.93 -27.86 -2.36
C TRP A 655 -17.75 -26.62 -1.50
N LEU A 656 -18.50 -26.46 -0.40
CA LEU A 656 -18.38 -25.33 0.54
C LEU A 656 -16.98 -25.27 1.17
N ILE A 657 -16.47 -26.37 1.67
CA ILE A 657 -15.12 -26.46 2.25
C ILE A 657 -14.07 -26.15 1.18
N GLN A 658 -14.22 -26.69 -0.02
CA GLN A 658 -13.32 -26.42 -1.15
C GLN A 658 -13.31 -24.95 -1.54
N THR A 659 -14.47 -24.31 -1.61
CA THR A 659 -14.62 -22.88 -1.93
C THR A 659 -13.93 -22.01 -0.90
N ILE A 660 -14.19 -22.24 0.38
CA ILE A 660 -13.52 -21.51 1.49
C ILE A 660 -12.00 -21.71 1.41
N ALA A 661 -11.53 -22.95 1.20
CA ALA A 661 -10.12 -23.26 1.11
C ALA A 661 -9.44 -22.57 -0.09
N ILE A 662 -10.08 -22.55 -1.27
CA ILE A 662 -9.54 -21.87 -2.46
C ILE A 662 -9.48 -20.36 -2.25
N ILE A 663 -10.55 -19.73 -1.73
CA ILE A 663 -10.60 -18.29 -1.49
C ILE A 663 -9.56 -17.89 -0.43
N THR A 664 -9.45 -18.62 0.67
CA THR A 664 -8.45 -18.34 1.71
C THR A 664 -7.02 -18.54 1.22
N THR A 665 -6.78 -19.55 0.36
CA THR A 665 -5.47 -19.79 -0.25
C THR A 665 -5.10 -18.66 -1.22
N LEU A 666 -6.05 -18.21 -2.05
CA LEU A 666 -5.86 -17.08 -2.97
C LEU A 666 -5.51 -15.82 -2.20
N PHE A 667 -6.26 -15.51 -1.15
CA PHE A 667 -6.03 -14.34 -0.30
C PHE A 667 -4.67 -14.38 0.42
N ALA A 668 -4.34 -15.52 1.03
CA ALA A 668 -3.04 -15.68 1.70
C ALA A 668 -1.87 -15.63 0.71
N GLY A 669 -2.03 -16.22 -0.48
CA GLY A 669 -1.06 -16.16 -1.56
C GLY A 669 -0.82 -14.73 -2.04
N GLU A 670 -1.87 -13.94 -2.22
CA GLU A 670 -1.78 -12.53 -2.55
C GLU A 670 -1.02 -11.72 -1.49
N CYS A 671 -1.35 -11.91 -0.21
CA CYS A 671 -0.64 -11.24 0.89
C CYS A 671 0.86 -11.57 0.89
N ILE A 672 1.24 -12.84 0.66
CA ILE A 672 2.65 -13.26 0.61
C ILE A 672 3.36 -12.64 -0.60
N VAL A 673 2.74 -12.72 -1.78
CA VAL A 673 3.34 -12.23 -3.03
C VAL A 673 3.55 -10.72 -2.97
N LEU A 674 2.55 -9.96 -2.55
CA LEU A 674 2.66 -8.49 -2.45
C LEU A 674 3.72 -8.07 -1.44
N ASN A 675 3.76 -8.69 -0.25
CA ASN A 675 4.80 -8.39 0.73
C ASN A 675 6.21 -8.80 0.29
N TRP A 676 6.34 -9.89 -0.51
CA TRP A 676 7.64 -10.32 -1.03
C TRP A 676 8.17 -9.37 -2.11
N LEU A 677 7.27 -8.82 -2.93
CA LEU A 677 7.60 -7.90 -4.01
C LEU A 677 7.90 -6.48 -3.51
N ASP A 678 7.16 -5.98 -2.53
CA ASP A 678 7.38 -4.65 -1.91
C ASP A 678 8.83 -4.44 -1.43
N SER A 679 9.60 -5.52 -1.27
CA SER A 679 10.99 -5.48 -0.85
C SER A 679 12.02 -5.71 -1.95
N ARG A 680 11.66 -6.02 -3.22
CA ARG A 680 12.61 -6.59 -4.20
C ARG A 680 12.48 -6.17 -5.65
N VAL A 681 11.37 -5.53 -6.06
CA VAL A 681 11.07 -5.29 -7.49
C VAL A 681 10.64 -3.85 -7.71
N ASP A 682 11.02 -3.29 -8.86
CA ASP A 682 10.63 -1.95 -9.30
C ASP A 682 9.11 -1.85 -9.55
N ASP A 683 8.56 -0.66 -9.34
CA ASP A 683 7.11 -0.39 -9.31
C ASP A 683 6.36 -0.83 -10.59
N GLU A 684 6.98 -0.78 -11.76
CA GLU A 684 6.36 -1.14 -13.04
C GLU A 684 5.92 -2.62 -13.11
N TYR A 685 6.74 -3.53 -12.56
CA TYR A 685 6.40 -4.96 -12.52
C TYR A 685 5.35 -5.29 -11.46
N ILE A 686 5.27 -4.48 -10.40
CA ILE A 686 4.29 -4.63 -9.33
C ILE A 686 2.89 -4.31 -9.85
N GLU A 687 2.72 -3.24 -10.63
CA GLU A 687 1.42 -2.89 -11.24
C GLU A 687 0.88 -4.01 -12.15
N LEU A 688 1.73 -4.57 -12.99
CA LEU A 688 1.33 -5.65 -13.89
C LEU A 688 0.89 -6.91 -13.11
N LEU A 689 1.57 -7.23 -12.03
CA LEU A 689 1.20 -8.37 -11.19
C LEU A 689 -0.13 -8.15 -10.46
N ILE A 690 -0.39 -6.92 -10.02
CA ILE A 690 -1.66 -6.56 -9.36
C ILE A 690 -2.82 -6.75 -10.32
N ILE A 691 -2.66 -6.39 -11.60
CA ILE A 691 -3.66 -6.66 -12.64
C ILE A 691 -3.94 -8.16 -12.69
N TYR A 692 -2.91 -9.02 -12.69
CA TYR A 692 -3.11 -10.48 -12.68
C TYR A 692 -3.80 -10.97 -11.41
N LEU A 693 -3.47 -10.44 -10.23
CA LEU A 693 -4.13 -10.81 -8.99
C LEU A 693 -5.61 -10.38 -8.99
N ASN A 694 -5.89 -9.17 -9.45
CA ASN A 694 -7.27 -8.70 -9.61
C ASN A 694 -8.06 -9.55 -10.61
N LEU A 695 -7.46 -9.97 -11.72
CA LEU A 695 -8.09 -10.92 -12.64
C LEU A 695 -8.41 -12.26 -11.97
N MET A 696 -7.51 -12.79 -11.12
CA MET A 696 -7.77 -14.01 -10.37
C MET A 696 -8.99 -13.88 -9.43
N TRP A 697 -9.19 -12.71 -8.81
CA TRP A 697 -10.36 -12.42 -7.98
C TRP A 697 -11.68 -12.36 -8.75
N TRP A 698 -11.66 -12.21 -10.06
CA TRP A 698 -12.84 -12.35 -10.92
C TRP A 698 -13.00 -13.77 -11.47
N ILE A 699 -11.91 -14.38 -11.93
CA ILE A 699 -11.93 -15.70 -12.57
C ILE A 699 -12.29 -16.80 -11.55
N VAL A 700 -11.62 -16.84 -10.40
CA VAL A 700 -11.79 -17.94 -9.43
C VAL A 700 -13.18 -17.94 -8.80
N PRO A 701 -13.72 -16.84 -8.26
CA PRO A 701 -15.09 -16.81 -7.74
C PRO A 701 -16.15 -17.11 -8.81
N THR A 702 -15.96 -16.64 -10.05
CA THR A 702 -16.89 -16.95 -11.16
C THR A 702 -16.91 -18.44 -11.46
N PHE A 703 -15.74 -19.09 -11.52
CA PHE A 703 -15.65 -20.53 -11.71
C PHE A 703 -16.35 -21.30 -10.56
N LEU A 704 -16.08 -20.92 -9.31
CA LEU A 704 -16.73 -21.51 -8.14
C LEU A 704 -18.24 -21.29 -8.13
N PHE A 705 -18.72 -20.13 -8.59
CA PHE A 705 -20.14 -19.85 -8.72
C PHE A 705 -20.82 -20.74 -9.78
N VAL A 706 -20.15 -20.94 -10.90
CA VAL A 706 -20.67 -21.89 -11.95
C VAL A 706 -20.73 -23.30 -11.41
N GLU A 707 -19.73 -23.75 -10.63
CA GLU A 707 -19.81 -25.07 -9.95
C GLU A 707 -20.93 -25.11 -8.89
N ALA A 708 -21.15 -24.00 -8.17
CA ALA A 708 -22.26 -23.91 -7.22
C ALA A 708 -23.62 -24.17 -7.89
N LEU A 709 -23.86 -23.60 -9.08
CA LEU A 709 -25.09 -23.84 -9.84
C LEU A 709 -25.32 -25.33 -10.15
N GLU A 710 -24.24 -26.08 -10.43
CA GLU A 710 -24.34 -27.50 -10.66
C GLU A 710 -24.85 -28.25 -9.41
N TYR A 711 -24.27 -27.96 -8.22
CA TYR A 711 -24.62 -28.70 -7.01
C TYR A 711 -25.88 -28.20 -6.30
N PHE A 712 -26.21 -26.93 -6.40
CA PHE A 712 -27.32 -26.33 -5.64
C PHE A 712 -28.56 -26.04 -6.48
N VAL A 713 -28.42 -25.96 -7.83
CA VAL A 713 -29.53 -25.66 -8.73
C VAL A 713 -29.84 -26.87 -9.64
N TRP A 714 -28.87 -27.27 -10.45
CA TRP A 714 -29.14 -28.27 -11.50
C TRP A 714 -29.33 -29.68 -10.94
N GLU A 715 -28.53 -30.13 -9.99
CA GLU A 715 -28.65 -31.47 -9.42
C GLU A 715 -29.94 -31.62 -8.60
N PRO A 716 -30.39 -30.70 -7.73
CA PRO A 716 -31.68 -30.77 -7.05
C PRO A 716 -32.87 -30.77 -8.00
N ILE A 717 -32.90 -29.89 -9.01
CA ILE A 717 -34.02 -29.84 -10.00
C ILE A 717 -34.14 -31.18 -10.78
N THR A 718 -32.98 -31.73 -11.17
CA THR A 718 -32.94 -33.01 -11.89
C THR A 718 -33.46 -34.13 -11.02
N ARG A 719 -33.19 -34.14 -9.70
CA ARG A 719 -33.68 -35.16 -8.78
C ARG A 719 -35.17 -35.06 -8.50
N VAL A 720 -35.72 -33.85 -8.41
CA VAL A 720 -37.16 -33.65 -8.16
C VAL A 720 -37.99 -34.01 -9.39
N ASN A 721 -37.52 -33.64 -10.59
CA ASN A 721 -38.31 -33.82 -11.84
C ASN A 721 -38.06 -35.15 -12.56
N ASN A 722 -37.16 -36.01 -12.07
CA ASN A 722 -36.74 -37.28 -12.68
C ASN A 722 -36.33 -37.20 -14.17
N ARG A 723 -36.10 -35.99 -14.69
CA ARG A 723 -35.67 -35.73 -16.08
C ARG A 723 -34.48 -34.78 -16.09
N PRO A 724 -33.40 -35.05 -16.86
CA PRO A 724 -32.26 -34.19 -16.94
C PRO A 724 -32.59 -32.88 -17.66
N ILE A 725 -32.12 -31.75 -17.12
CA ILE A 725 -32.24 -30.46 -17.80
C ILE A 725 -31.36 -30.48 -19.06
N PRO A 726 -31.88 -29.97 -20.20
CA PRO A 726 -31.13 -29.94 -21.44
C PRO A 726 -29.76 -29.29 -21.29
N SER A 727 -28.72 -29.93 -21.82
CA SER A 727 -27.32 -29.44 -21.73
C SER A 727 -27.15 -28.06 -22.37
N LEU A 728 -27.99 -27.73 -23.37
CA LEU A 728 -28.01 -26.41 -24.03
C LEU A 728 -28.38 -25.31 -23.04
N VAL A 729 -29.40 -25.49 -22.20
CA VAL A 729 -29.83 -24.48 -21.20
C VAL A 729 -28.70 -24.22 -20.21
N ARG A 730 -28.04 -25.26 -19.70
CA ARG A 730 -26.90 -25.14 -18.79
C ARG A 730 -25.76 -24.36 -19.45
N ARG A 731 -25.40 -24.66 -20.72
CA ARG A 731 -24.30 -23.96 -21.42
C ARG A 731 -24.62 -22.49 -21.68
N ILE A 732 -25.89 -22.16 -21.99
CA ILE A 732 -26.31 -20.75 -22.16
C ILE A 732 -26.15 -19.98 -20.86
N VAL A 733 -26.64 -20.50 -19.73
CA VAL A 733 -26.52 -19.85 -18.42
C VAL A 733 -25.06 -19.65 -18.05
N VAL A 734 -24.23 -20.67 -18.22
CA VAL A 734 -22.78 -20.58 -17.96
C VAL A 734 -22.11 -19.54 -18.87
N GLY A 735 -22.48 -19.52 -20.16
CA GLY A 735 -21.98 -18.54 -21.12
C GLY A 735 -22.34 -17.10 -20.74
N VAL A 736 -23.57 -16.85 -20.27
CA VAL A 736 -23.99 -15.51 -19.77
C VAL A 736 -23.19 -15.10 -18.57
N ILE A 737 -22.95 -15.99 -17.60
CA ILE A 737 -22.19 -15.70 -16.39
C ILE A 737 -20.74 -15.35 -16.73
N TYR A 738 -20.08 -16.13 -17.60
CA TYR A 738 -18.72 -15.81 -18.02
C TYR A 738 -18.64 -14.50 -18.82
N SER A 739 -19.63 -14.23 -19.70
CA SER A 739 -19.68 -12.96 -20.44
C SER A 739 -19.83 -11.77 -19.50
N LEU A 740 -20.71 -11.88 -18.48
CA LEU A 740 -20.88 -10.84 -17.47
C LEU A 740 -19.58 -10.63 -16.65
N ALA A 741 -18.91 -11.71 -16.25
CA ALA A 741 -17.65 -11.63 -15.54
C ALA A 741 -16.56 -10.94 -16.38
N VAL A 742 -16.48 -11.22 -17.68
CA VAL A 742 -15.54 -10.56 -18.61
C VAL A 742 -15.85 -9.05 -18.71
N ILE A 743 -17.13 -8.68 -18.84
CA ILE A 743 -17.54 -7.27 -18.87
C ILE A 743 -17.13 -6.56 -17.55
N CYS A 744 -17.37 -7.20 -16.41
CA CYS A 744 -16.98 -6.66 -15.12
C CYS A 744 -15.44 -6.56 -14.98
N MET A 745 -14.69 -7.56 -15.47
CA MET A 745 -13.22 -7.50 -15.50
C MET A 745 -12.72 -6.30 -16.33
N ILE A 746 -13.30 -6.08 -17.52
CA ILE A 746 -12.92 -4.95 -18.37
C ILE A 746 -13.24 -3.62 -17.67
N ALA A 747 -14.39 -3.54 -17.00
CA ALA A 747 -14.81 -2.32 -16.32
C ALA A 747 -13.98 -1.99 -15.06
N TYR A 748 -13.76 -2.99 -14.20
CA TYR A 748 -13.19 -2.76 -12.86
C TYR A 748 -11.68 -3.04 -12.75
N VAL A 749 -11.12 -3.92 -13.64
CA VAL A 749 -9.67 -4.19 -13.62
C VAL A 749 -8.94 -3.27 -14.59
N PHE A 750 -9.54 -2.97 -15.74
CA PHE A 750 -8.92 -2.12 -16.76
C PHE A 750 -9.51 -0.69 -16.79
N ASP A 751 -10.39 -0.35 -15.84
CA ASP A 751 -11.03 0.96 -15.66
C ASP A 751 -11.60 1.56 -16.98
N ARG A 752 -12.28 0.68 -17.79
CA ARG A 752 -12.89 1.11 -19.04
C ARG A 752 -14.40 1.34 -18.85
N PRO A 753 -14.95 2.49 -19.32
CA PRO A 753 -16.35 2.79 -19.11
C PRO A 753 -17.24 1.76 -19.80
N ILE A 754 -18.14 1.12 -19.05
CA ILE A 754 -19.08 0.10 -19.53
C ILE A 754 -19.95 0.64 -20.67
N ALA A 755 -20.26 1.94 -20.67
CA ALA A 755 -21.09 2.59 -21.68
C ALA A 755 -20.53 2.44 -23.11
N SER A 756 -19.20 2.50 -23.28
CA SER A 756 -18.55 2.31 -24.59
C SER A 756 -18.64 0.88 -25.11
N LEU A 757 -18.58 -0.10 -24.21
CA LEU A 757 -18.74 -1.52 -24.52
C LEU A 757 -20.20 -1.90 -24.84
N LEU A 758 -21.16 -1.35 -24.08
CA LEU A 758 -22.58 -1.59 -24.28
C LEU A 758 -23.08 -0.96 -25.58
N GLY A 759 -22.57 0.22 -25.98
CA GLY A 759 -22.94 0.87 -27.23
C GLY A 759 -22.58 0.06 -28.47
N ALA A 760 -21.38 -0.52 -28.52
CA ALA A 760 -20.93 -1.36 -29.64
C ALA A 760 -21.61 -2.74 -29.67
N SER A 761 -21.98 -3.30 -28.50
CA SER A 761 -22.61 -4.63 -28.40
C SER A 761 -24.14 -4.58 -28.48
N GLY A 762 -24.77 -3.41 -28.35
CA GLY A 762 -26.23 -3.27 -28.34
C GLY A 762 -26.88 -3.75 -29.67
N LEU A 763 -26.27 -3.41 -30.80
CA LEU A 763 -26.75 -3.88 -32.10
C LEU A 763 -26.60 -5.38 -32.27
N LEU A 764 -25.47 -5.95 -31.82
CA LEU A 764 -25.24 -7.41 -31.89
C LEU A 764 -26.21 -8.18 -30.99
N LEU A 765 -26.47 -7.69 -29.78
CA LEU A 765 -27.42 -8.27 -28.83
C LEU A 765 -28.85 -8.20 -29.37
N THR A 766 -29.24 -7.16 -30.10
CA THR A 766 -30.53 -7.03 -30.75
C THR A 766 -30.68 -8.06 -31.86
N ILE A 767 -29.67 -8.24 -32.71
CA ILE A 767 -29.68 -9.24 -33.79
C ILE A 767 -29.76 -10.66 -33.21
N ILE A 768 -28.95 -10.97 -32.19
CA ILE A 768 -28.98 -12.27 -31.51
C ILE A 768 -30.33 -12.48 -30.82
N GLY A 769 -30.88 -11.46 -30.17
CA GLY A 769 -32.18 -11.51 -29.50
C GLY A 769 -33.31 -11.85 -30.45
N LEU A 770 -33.37 -11.21 -31.62
CA LEU A 770 -34.33 -11.49 -32.67
C LEU A 770 -34.17 -12.91 -33.25
N ALA A 771 -32.93 -13.35 -33.45
CA ALA A 771 -32.63 -14.71 -33.96
C ALA A 771 -33.06 -15.84 -33.00
N ILE A 772 -33.02 -15.58 -31.69
CA ILE A 772 -33.33 -16.57 -30.65
C ILE A 772 -34.80 -16.46 -30.19
N GLN A 773 -35.51 -15.39 -30.52
CA GLN A 773 -36.86 -15.07 -30.02
C GLN A 773 -37.84 -16.23 -30.11
N ILE A 774 -37.93 -16.90 -31.28
CA ILE A 774 -38.87 -18.02 -31.51
C ILE A 774 -38.54 -19.22 -30.61
N ASN A 775 -37.27 -19.52 -30.42
CA ASN A 775 -36.86 -20.66 -29.58
C ASN A 775 -37.12 -20.40 -28.09
N ILE A 776 -36.88 -19.15 -27.65
CA ILE A 776 -37.15 -18.70 -26.28
C ILE A 776 -38.66 -18.74 -26.01
N SER A 777 -39.49 -18.27 -26.96
CA SER A 777 -40.96 -18.36 -26.86
C SER A 777 -41.46 -19.77 -26.65
N ASN A 778 -40.94 -20.75 -27.39
CA ASN A 778 -41.29 -22.18 -27.20
C ASN A 778 -40.93 -22.75 -25.84
N ILE A 779 -39.75 -22.29 -25.26
CA ILE A 779 -39.30 -22.73 -23.94
C ILE A 779 -40.25 -22.20 -22.86
N PHE A 780 -40.56 -20.89 -22.89
CA PHE A 780 -41.47 -20.28 -21.93
C PHE A 780 -42.89 -20.83 -22.04
N ALA A 781 -43.41 -21.04 -23.27
CA ALA A 781 -44.69 -21.67 -23.49
C ALA A 781 -44.71 -23.10 -22.93
N GLY A 782 -43.65 -23.88 -23.13
CA GLY A 782 -43.54 -25.23 -22.55
C GLY A 782 -43.49 -25.23 -21.03
N LEU A 783 -42.83 -24.20 -20.43
CA LEU A 783 -42.82 -24.00 -18.99
C LEU A 783 -44.19 -23.60 -18.43
N ALA A 784 -44.89 -22.68 -19.12
CA ALA A 784 -46.25 -22.25 -18.74
C ALA A 784 -47.24 -23.44 -18.79
N ILE A 785 -47.26 -24.24 -19.87
CA ILE A 785 -48.09 -25.42 -19.99
C ILE A 785 -47.88 -26.41 -18.84
N ASN A 786 -46.58 -26.61 -18.42
CA ASN A 786 -46.26 -27.53 -17.33
C ASN A 786 -46.63 -26.97 -15.94
N LEU A 787 -46.54 -25.63 -15.74
CA LEU A 787 -46.91 -24.99 -14.49
C LEU A 787 -48.42 -24.86 -14.31
N GLU A 788 -49.14 -24.38 -15.35
CA GLU A 788 -50.58 -24.14 -15.30
C GLU A 788 -51.39 -25.47 -15.44
N ARG A 789 -50.77 -26.50 -16.01
CA ARG A 789 -51.39 -27.84 -16.20
C ARG A 789 -52.76 -27.79 -16.85
N THR A 790 -52.90 -26.95 -17.86
CA THR A 790 -54.16 -26.86 -18.66
C THR A 790 -54.53 -28.21 -19.26
N PHE A 791 -53.56 -29.03 -19.60
CA PHE A 791 -53.69 -30.45 -19.94
C PHE A 791 -52.42 -31.21 -19.47
N SER A 792 -52.51 -32.53 -19.47
CA SER A 792 -51.42 -33.42 -19.05
C SER A 792 -51.21 -34.54 -20.08
N VAL A 793 -50.04 -35.22 -19.96
CA VAL A 793 -49.79 -36.43 -20.75
C VAL A 793 -50.89 -37.45 -20.44
N GLY A 794 -51.54 -37.97 -21.46
CA GLY A 794 -52.69 -38.85 -21.40
C GLY A 794 -54.04 -38.16 -21.65
N ASP A 795 -54.14 -36.85 -21.56
CA ASP A 795 -55.38 -36.12 -21.85
C ASP A 795 -55.70 -36.16 -23.36
N TYR A 796 -56.99 -36.36 -23.74
CA TYR A 796 -57.46 -36.17 -25.07
C TYR A 796 -57.88 -34.73 -25.32
N ILE A 797 -57.17 -34.10 -26.22
CA ILE A 797 -57.36 -32.67 -26.46
C ILE A 797 -57.58 -32.34 -27.93
N GLU A 798 -58.27 -31.21 -28.17
CA GLU A 798 -58.39 -30.62 -29.47
C GLU A 798 -57.81 -29.18 -29.47
N ILE A 799 -56.95 -28.90 -30.47
CA ILE A 799 -56.43 -27.61 -30.73
C ILE A 799 -57.26 -26.89 -31.72
N VAL A 800 -58.12 -25.96 -31.28
CA VAL A 800 -59.11 -25.29 -32.13
C VAL A 800 -58.33 -24.39 -33.13
N GLY A 801 -58.78 -24.54 -34.42
CA GLY A 801 -58.15 -23.79 -35.53
C GLY A 801 -56.96 -24.48 -36.19
N GLN A 802 -56.44 -25.58 -35.62
CA GLN A 802 -55.32 -26.36 -36.21
C GLN A 802 -55.77 -27.71 -36.77
N ASN A 803 -57.05 -28.12 -36.58
CA ASN A 803 -57.59 -29.44 -36.94
C ASN A 803 -56.82 -30.61 -36.33
N ILE A 804 -56.23 -30.39 -35.19
CA ILE A 804 -55.46 -31.42 -34.48
C ILE A 804 -56.28 -31.89 -33.28
N LYS A 805 -56.62 -33.19 -33.25
CA LYS A 805 -57.32 -33.77 -32.13
C LYS A 805 -56.72 -35.14 -31.84
N GLY A 806 -56.41 -35.41 -30.55
CA GLY A 806 -55.75 -36.64 -30.14
C GLY A 806 -55.34 -36.71 -28.74
N THR A 807 -54.66 -37.78 -28.29
CA THR A 807 -54.16 -37.98 -26.97
C THR A 807 -52.72 -37.37 -26.84
N VAL A 808 -52.47 -36.59 -25.83
CA VAL A 808 -51.15 -36.07 -25.55
C VAL A 808 -50.21 -37.17 -25.12
N SER A 809 -49.21 -37.49 -25.96
CA SER A 809 -48.26 -38.57 -25.69
C SER A 809 -47.02 -38.13 -24.93
N ASP A 810 -46.55 -36.90 -25.16
CA ASP A 810 -45.40 -36.30 -24.42
C ASP A 810 -45.41 -34.75 -24.51
N ILE A 811 -44.85 -34.10 -23.50
CA ILE A 811 -44.67 -32.63 -23.45
C ILE A 811 -43.21 -32.34 -23.21
N ASN A 812 -42.50 -31.86 -24.24
CA ASN A 812 -41.13 -31.49 -24.17
C ASN A 812 -40.98 -29.93 -23.99
N TRP A 813 -39.79 -29.46 -23.73
CA TRP A 813 -39.49 -28.02 -23.58
C TRP A 813 -39.82 -27.21 -24.87
N ARG A 814 -39.87 -27.83 -26.04
CA ARG A 814 -40.07 -27.16 -27.34
C ARG A 814 -41.43 -27.50 -27.99
N ALA A 815 -41.92 -28.70 -27.86
CA ALA A 815 -43.12 -29.20 -28.52
C ALA A 815 -43.90 -30.17 -27.64
N THR A 816 -45.20 -30.17 -27.81
CA THR A 816 -46.13 -31.18 -27.30
C THR A 816 -46.43 -32.19 -28.39
N TYR A 817 -46.36 -33.47 -28.08
CA TYR A 817 -46.63 -34.56 -29.01
C TYR A 817 -48.04 -35.08 -28.77
N ILE A 818 -48.83 -35.15 -29.86
CA ILE A 818 -50.22 -35.62 -29.83
C ILE A 818 -50.35 -36.83 -30.77
N THR A 819 -50.87 -37.93 -30.26
CA THR A 819 -51.15 -39.11 -31.03
C THR A 819 -52.57 -39.01 -31.56
N SER A 820 -52.72 -39.02 -32.89
CA SER A 820 -54.03 -38.99 -33.60
C SER A 820 -54.04 -40.00 -34.71
N ALA A 821 -55.09 -40.92 -34.74
CA ALA A 821 -55.27 -41.95 -35.75
C ALA A 821 -53.99 -42.73 -36.09
N GLY A 822 -53.20 -43.09 -35.06
CA GLY A 822 -51.92 -43.83 -35.19
C GLY A 822 -50.73 -43.01 -35.63
N ASN A 823 -50.85 -41.71 -35.90
CA ASN A 823 -49.76 -40.78 -36.22
C ASN A 823 -49.40 -39.95 -35.01
N SER A 824 -48.09 -39.62 -34.85
CA SER A 824 -47.62 -38.65 -33.84
C SER A 824 -47.44 -37.29 -34.49
N ILE A 825 -48.13 -36.31 -33.94
CA ILE A 825 -48.08 -34.92 -34.40
C ILE A 825 -47.29 -34.09 -33.34
N ALA A 826 -46.20 -33.48 -33.76
CA ALA A 826 -45.38 -32.55 -32.88
C ALA A 826 -45.86 -31.14 -33.12
N VAL A 827 -46.46 -30.50 -32.11
CA VAL A 827 -46.93 -29.12 -32.17
C VAL A 827 -46.02 -28.25 -31.33
N PRO A 828 -45.42 -27.17 -31.88
CA PRO A 828 -44.60 -26.26 -31.10
C PRO A 828 -45.39 -25.67 -29.91
N ASN A 829 -44.77 -25.60 -28.71
CA ASN A 829 -45.47 -25.14 -27.52
C ASN A 829 -45.98 -23.69 -27.65
N SER A 830 -45.26 -22.81 -28.37
CA SER A 830 -45.71 -21.45 -28.65
C SER A 830 -47.02 -21.42 -29.45
N VAL A 831 -47.25 -22.39 -30.33
CA VAL A 831 -48.51 -22.50 -31.09
C VAL A 831 -49.64 -22.92 -30.16
N ILE A 832 -49.41 -23.91 -29.32
CA ILE A 832 -50.39 -24.40 -28.34
C ILE A 832 -50.78 -23.29 -27.34
N ASN A 833 -49.82 -22.55 -26.86
CA ASN A 833 -50.05 -21.46 -25.89
C ASN A 833 -50.92 -20.33 -26.47
N ASN A 834 -50.94 -20.17 -27.80
CA ASN A 834 -51.71 -19.14 -28.49
C ASN A 834 -53.04 -19.66 -29.08
N CYS A 835 -53.36 -20.94 -28.90
CA CYS A 835 -54.60 -21.54 -29.40
C CYS A 835 -55.56 -21.83 -28.24
N THR A 836 -56.83 -21.85 -28.56
CA THR A 836 -57.86 -22.40 -27.65
C THR A 836 -57.74 -23.91 -27.60
N ILE A 837 -57.67 -24.48 -26.41
CA ILE A 837 -57.61 -25.95 -26.23
C ILE A 837 -58.86 -26.40 -25.58
N ILE A 838 -59.48 -27.40 -26.19
CA ILE A 838 -60.62 -28.17 -25.64
C ILE A 838 -60.03 -29.45 -25.03
N ASN A 839 -60.08 -29.55 -23.69
CA ASN A 839 -59.68 -30.79 -23.03
C ASN A 839 -60.95 -31.64 -22.75
N TYR A 840 -61.05 -32.76 -23.44
CA TYR A 840 -62.21 -33.67 -23.31
C TYR A 840 -62.14 -34.56 -22.06
N MET A 841 -61.03 -34.54 -21.32
CA MET A 841 -60.83 -35.33 -20.11
C MET A 841 -61.08 -34.55 -18.84
N ARG A 842 -61.38 -33.23 -18.92
CA ARG A 842 -61.59 -32.33 -17.77
C ARG A 842 -62.85 -31.49 -17.93
N PRO A 843 -63.65 -31.23 -16.87
CA PRO A 843 -63.53 -31.76 -15.51
C PRO A 843 -63.86 -33.24 -15.36
N THR A 844 -64.49 -33.87 -16.37
CA THR A 844 -64.86 -35.29 -16.42
C THR A 844 -64.51 -35.88 -17.78
N ALA A 845 -64.08 -37.13 -17.85
CA ALA A 845 -63.74 -37.82 -19.10
C ALA A 845 -64.96 -38.23 -19.94
N VAL A 846 -65.92 -37.36 -20.00
CA VAL A 846 -67.21 -37.63 -20.69
C VAL A 846 -67.50 -36.41 -21.59
N SER A 847 -67.66 -36.71 -22.90
CA SER A 847 -68.11 -35.74 -23.92
C SER A 847 -69.57 -36.07 -24.30
N ALA A 848 -70.30 -35.04 -24.77
CA ALA A 848 -71.71 -35.19 -25.19
C ALA A 848 -71.81 -34.88 -26.66
N THR A 849 -72.63 -35.67 -27.35
CA THR A 849 -73.02 -35.43 -28.73
C THR A 849 -74.56 -35.46 -28.89
N SER A 850 -75.08 -34.81 -29.91
CA SER A 850 -76.55 -34.81 -30.22
C SER A 850 -76.75 -35.24 -31.68
N ILE A 851 -77.44 -36.30 -31.81
CA ILE A 851 -77.69 -36.90 -33.11
C ILE A 851 -79.12 -36.56 -33.57
N PRO A 852 -79.33 -35.85 -34.66
CA PRO A 852 -80.67 -35.48 -35.13
C PRO A 852 -81.35 -36.61 -35.90
N VAL A 853 -82.59 -36.85 -35.57
CA VAL A 853 -83.49 -37.78 -36.35
C VAL A 853 -84.75 -36.96 -36.63
N THR A 854 -85.14 -36.88 -37.92
CA THR A 854 -86.26 -36.07 -38.36
C THR A 854 -87.36 -36.99 -38.76
N ILE A 855 -88.56 -36.75 -38.23
CA ILE A 855 -89.78 -37.61 -38.43
C ILE A 855 -90.96 -36.70 -38.82
N GLU A 856 -91.88 -37.20 -39.65
CA GLU A 856 -93.09 -36.47 -40.00
C GLU A 856 -94.01 -36.19 -38.81
N ALA A 857 -94.57 -34.98 -38.78
CA ALA A 857 -95.37 -34.47 -37.64
C ALA A 857 -96.79 -35.06 -37.56
N ASN A 858 -97.02 -36.16 -38.26
CA ASN A 858 -98.35 -36.92 -38.29
C ASN A 858 -98.50 -37.91 -37.14
N ILE A 859 -97.44 -38.08 -36.32
CA ILE A 859 -97.45 -39.01 -35.19
C ILE A 859 -97.29 -38.18 -33.85
N PRO A 860 -98.03 -38.51 -32.79
CA PRO A 860 -97.89 -37.81 -31.51
C PRO A 860 -96.46 -37.91 -31.00
N SER A 861 -95.86 -36.72 -30.65
CA SER A 861 -94.43 -36.66 -30.22
C SER A 861 -94.12 -37.54 -29.03
N ALA A 862 -95.10 -37.82 -28.17
CA ALA A 862 -94.87 -38.68 -27.01
C ALA A 862 -94.57 -40.13 -27.45
N ASN A 863 -95.23 -40.62 -28.49
CA ASN A 863 -94.97 -41.96 -29.06
C ASN A 863 -93.59 -42.07 -29.72
N VAL A 864 -93.19 -41.02 -30.45
CA VAL A 864 -91.91 -41.03 -31.13
C VAL A 864 -90.78 -40.93 -30.09
N ILE A 865 -90.95 -40.09 -29.07
CA ILE A 865 -89.97 -40.00 -27.96
C ILE A 865 -89.82 -41.33 -27.25
N ALA A 866 -90.97 -42.06 -27.01
CA ALA A 866 -90.94 -43.38 -26.32
C ALA A 866 -90.17 -44.41 -27.17
N VAL A 867 -90.34 -44.43 -28.46
CA VAL A 867 -89.65 -45.35 -29.37
C VAL A 867 -88.18 -45.04 -29.53
N LEU A 868 -87.77 -43.74 -29.66
CA LEU A 868 -86.41 -43.29 -29.75
C LEU A 868 -85.69 -43.48 -28.44
N GLN A 869 -86.43 -43.32 -27.29
CA GLN A 869 -85.78 -43.48 -25.94
C GLN A 869 -85.57 -44.99 -25.75
N ALA A 870 -86.44 -45.82 -26.15
CA ALA A 870 -86.28 -47.30 -26.09
C ALA A 870 -85.10 -47.77 -26.93
N SER A 871 -84.83 -47.14 -28.08
CA SER A 871 -83.65 -47.44 -28.91
C SER A 871 -82.37 -47.08 -28.21
N LEU A 872 -82.32 -45.92 -27.49
CA LEU A 872 -81.19 -45.52 -26.66
C LEU A 872 -80.95 -46.43 -25.46
N ASP A 873 -82.03 -46.80 -24.72
CA ASP A 873 -82.01 -47.75 -23.61
C ASP A 873 -81.57 -49.14 -24.03
N ALA A 874 -81.91 -49.60 -25.24
CA ALA A 874 -81.44 -50.86 -25.78
C ALA A 874 -79.95 -50.92 -25.99
N ILE A 875 -79.34 -49.82 -26.49
CA ILE A 875 -77.92 -49.75 -26.64
C ILE A 875 -77.20 -49.79 -25.28
N VAL A 876 -77.76 -49.13 -24.28
CA VAL A 876 -77.20 -49.14 -22.90
C VAL A 876 -77.26 -50.52 -22.28
N ASN A 877 -78.28 -51.28 -22.57
CA ASN A 877 -78.46 -52.62 -22.00
C ASN A 877 -77.68 -53.73 -22.74
N LEU A 878 -77.33 -53.56 -24.01
CA LEU A 878 -76.63 -54.56 -24.84
C LEU A 878 -75.09 -54.65 -24.49
N SER A 879 -74.47 -53.65 -23.85
CA SER A 879 -73.07 -53.70 -23.51
C SER A 879 -72.81 -52.90 -22.29
N PRO A 880 -72.56 -53.51 -21.10
CA PRO A 880 -72.11 -52.78 -19.86
C PRO A 880 -70.78 -52.03 -19.96
N LYS A 881 -70.02 -52.27 -21.02
CA LYS A 881 -68.75 -51.59 -21.33
C LYS A 881 -68.91 -50.39 -22.25
N HIS A 882 -70.16 -50.16 -22.78
CA HIS A 882 -70.36 -48.92 -23.54
C HIS A 882 -70.41 -47.71 -22.63
N PRO A 883 -69.66 -46.67 -22.95
CA PRO A 883 -69.54 -45.52 -22.08
C PRO A 883 -70.75 -44.55 -22.10
N LEU A 884 -71.92 -45.06 -22.58
CA LEU A 884 -73.15 -44.23 -22.64
C LEU A 884 -73.97 -44.19 -21.35
N SER A 885 -73.42 -44.65 -20.23
CA SER A 885 -74.21 -44.87 -18.99
C SER A 885 -74.33 -43.71 -18.09
N ASN A 886 -73.50 -42.62 -18.18
CA ASN A 886 -73.56 -41.50 -17.27
C ASN A 886 -73.09 -40.19 -17.90
N PRO A 887 -73.92 -39.16 -18.11
CA PRO A 887 -75.36 -39.11 -17.82
C PRO A 887 -76.19 -40.03 -18.82
N LYS A 888 -77.33 -40.56 -18.36
CA LYS A 888 -78.20 -41.39 -19.20
C LYS A 888 -78.63 -40.69 -20.53
N PRO A 889 -78.55 -41.39 -21.67
CA PRO A 889 -78.92 -40.81 -22.89
C PRO A 889 -80.43 -40.45 -22.87
N ARG A 890 -80.81 -39.37 -23.58
CA ARG A 890 -82.17 -38.82 -23.60
C ARG A 890 -82.54 -38.27 -24.94
N VAL A 891 -83.81 -38.34 -25.26
CA VAL A 891 -84.40 -37.76 -26.47
C VAL A 891 -85.00 -36.40 -26.07
N ILE A 892 -84.72 -35.38 -26.86
CA ILE A 892 -85.42 -34.09 -26.77
C ILE A 892 -85.84 -33.59 -28.10
N ILE A 893 -86.85 -32.79 -28.13
CA ILE A 893 -87.31 -32.13 -29.36
C ILE A 893 -86.27 -31.00 -29.64
N GLY A 894 -85.70 -31.01 -30.81
CA GLY A 894 -84.67 -30.05 -31.24
C GLY A 894 -85.31 -28.89 -32.00
N SER A 895 -86.02 -29.15 -33.07
CA SER A 895 -86.68 -28.13 -33.90
C SER A 895 -87.90 -28.71 -34.64
N THR A 896 -88.80 -27.85 -35.01
CA THR A 896 -89.95 -28.23 -35.87
C THR A 896 -89.93 -27.34 -37.11
N PHE A 897 -90.20 -27.91 -38.27
CA PHE A 897 -90.33 -27.17 -39.51
C PHE A 897 -91.39 -27.89 -40.39
N ILE A 898 -91.98 -27.22 -41.33
CA ILE A 898 -93.17 -27.58 -42.16
C ILE A 898 -93.34 -29.06 -42.23
N GLY A 899 -94.33 -29.64 -41.44
CA GLY A 899 -94.68 -31.00 -41.44
C GLY A 899 -93.71 -32.04 -40.85
N ASN A 900 -92.62 -31.56 -40.21
CA ASN A 900 -91.54 -32.38 -39.68
C ASN A 900 -91.16 -31.95 -38.31
N VAL A 901 -90.70 -32.91 -37.46
CA VAL A 901 -90.14 -32.68 -36.16
C VAL A 901 -88.71 -33.31 -36.09
N THR A 902 -87.71 -32.59 -35.73
CA THR A 902 -86.40 -33.14 -35.49
C THR A 902 -86.19 -33.40 -33.98
N TYR A 903 -85.90 -34.67 -33.68
CA TYR A 903 -85.55 -35.11 -32.35
C TYR A 903 -84.05 -35.20 -32.23
N LEU A 904 -83.51 -34.73 -31.13
CA LEU A 904 -82.10 -34.79 -30.79
C LEU A 904 -81.87 -35.93 -29.78
N LEU A 905 -81.10 -36.90 -30.17
CA LEU A 905 -80.67 -38.00 -29.34
C LEU A 905 -79.39 -37.61 -28.67
N LYS A 906 -79.49 -37.17 -27.40
CA LYS A 906 -78.34 -36.71 -26.64
C LYS A 906 -77.69 -37.90 -25.99
N CYS A 907 -76.41 -38.14 -26.33
CA CYS A 907 -75.63 -39.27 -25.80
C CYS A 907 -74.33 -38.72 -25.23
N SER A 908 -73.84 -39.31 -24.13
CA SER A 908 -72.52 -39.07 -23.58
C SER A 908 -71.60 -40.22 -23.88
N TYR A 909 -70.38 -39.97 -24.20
CA TYR A 909 -69.34 -40.93 -24.52
C TYR A 909 -67.97 -40.59 -24.04
N ASN A 910 -67.03 -41.56 -23.94
CA ASN A 910 -65.62 -41.30 -23.66
C ASN A 910 -64.90 -41.14 -25.00
N PRO A 911 -64.41 -39.94 -25.36
CA PRO A 911 -63.75 -39.67 -26.63
C PRO A 911 -62.43 -40.41 -26.85
N GLU A 912 -61.81 -40.92 -25.78
CA GLU A 912 -60.63 -41.78 -25.86
C GLU A 912 -60.95 -43.19 -26.40
N ALA A 913 -62.12 -43.70 -26.04
CA ALA A 913 -62.50 -45.05 -26.29
C ALA A 913 -63.25 -45.18 -27.64
N VAL A 914 -64.03 -44.15 -28.04
CA VAL A 914 -64.99 -44.23 -29.18
C VAL A 914 -65.01 -42.83 -29.87
N THR A 915 -65.15 -42.90 -31.24
CA THR A 915 -65.29 -41.65 -31.99
C THR A 915 -66.74 -41.20 -32.03
N VAL A 916 -66.98 -39.87 -32.31
CA VAL A 916 -68.36 -39.38 -32.52
C VAL A 916 -69.10 -40.10 -33.67
N ASP A 917 -68.35 -40.45 -34.70
CA ASP A 917 -68.90 -41.13 -35.89
C ASP A 917 -69.31 -42.56 -35.54
N ASP A 918 -68.48 -43.28 -34.72
CA ASP A 918 -68.89 -44.67 -34.32
C ASP A 918 -70.13 -44.64 -33.44
N ILE A 919 -70.29 -43.70 -32.53
CA ILE A 919 -71.44 -43.55 -31.68
C ILE A 919 -72.65 -43.15 -32.50
N SER A 920 -72.44 -42.19 -33.41
CA SER A 920 -73.57 -41.80 -34.33
C SER A 920 -74.03 -42.90 -35.12
N ASN A 921 -73.17 -43.74 -35.70
CA ASN A 921 -73.56 -44.93 -36.46
C ASN A 921 -74.37 -45.96 -35.65
N VAL A 922 -73.90 -46.25 -34.43
CA VAL A 922 -74.61 -47.22 -33.55
C VAL A 922 -75.99 -46.69 -33.13
N VAL A 923 -76.00 -45.36 -32.72
CA VAL A 923 -77.32 -44.77 -32.31
C VAL A 923 -78.26 -44.61 -33.44
N ILE A 924 -77.85 -44.25 -34.66
CA ILE A 924 -78.65 -44.10 -35.80
C ILE A 924 -79.18 -45.47 -36.24
N ALA A 925 -78.35 -46.50 -36.31
CA ALA A 925 -78.77 -47.87 -36.65
C ALA A 925 -79.85 -48.38 -35.71
N SER A 926 -79.59 -48.28 -34.36
CA SER A 926 -80.61 -48.71 -33.36
C SER A 926 -81.91 -47.87 -33.47
N ALA A 927 -81.77 -46.57 -33.69
CA ALA A 927 -82.94 -45.70 -33.88
C ALA A 927 -83.82 -46.13 -35.16
N LEU A 928 -83.09 -46.41 -36.25
CA LEU A 928 -83.73 -46.89 -37.48
C LEU A 928 -84.44 -48.24 -37.30
N ASP A 929 -83.85 -49.19 -36.65
CA ASP A 929 -84.41 -50.48 -36.34
C ASP A 929 -85.66 -50.32 -35.49
N HIS A 930 -85.71 -49.59 -34.42
CA HIS A 930 -86.86 -49.37 -33.53
C HIS A 930 -88.00 -48.57 -34.24
N LEU A 931 -87.61 -47.56 -35.01
CA LEU A 931 -88.60 -46.81 -35.82
C LEU A 931 -89.26 -47.70 -36.84
N THR A 932 -88.51 -48.55 -37.52
CA THR A 932 -89.07 -49.54 -38.50
C THR A 932 -89.98 -50.51 -37.80
N GLU A 933 -89.64 -51.11 -36.64
CA GLU A 933 -90.48 -52.00 -35.86
C GLU A 933 -91.77 -51.29 -35.38
N ALA A 934 -91.70 -49.99 -35.07
CA ALA A 934 -92.87 -49.22 -34.70
C ALA A 934 -93.73 -48.70 -35.90
N ASN A 935 -93.32 -48.99 -37.12
CA ASN A 935 -93.98 -48.53 -38.34
C ASN A 935 -94.01 -47.01 -38.49
N ILE A 936 -92.93 -46.32 -38.02
CA ILE A 936 -92.72 -44.89 -38.09
C ILE A 936 -91.73 -44.57 -39.19
N GLN A 937 -92.22 -43.82 -40.21
CA GLN A 937 -91.38 -43.45 -41.35
C GLN A 937 -90.52 -42.18 -41.04
N ILE A 938 -89.25 -42.21 -41.38
CA ILE A 938 -88.35 -41.09 -41.34
C ILE A 938 -88.70 -40.12 -42.47
N SER A 939 -88.63 -38.84 -42.14
CA SER A 939 -88.90 -37.78 -43.13
C SER A 939 -87.88 -37.80 -44.28
N THR A 940 -88.33 -37.71 -45.49
CA THR A 940 -87.53 -37.60 -46.71
C THR A 940 -87.15 -36.16 -47.02
N ALA A 941 -87.64 -35.16 -46.22
CA ALA A 941 -87.25 -33.75 -46.33
C ALA A 941 -85.94 -33.46 -45.71
N LEU A 942 -85.07 -32.81 -46.44
CA LEU A 942 -83.80 -32.31 -45.93
C LEU A 942 -84.01 -31.26 -44.86
N PRO A 943 -83.41 -31.36 -43.66
CA PRO A 943 -83.47 -30.30 -42.68
C PRO A 943 -82.81 -29.02 -43.23
N PRO A 944 -83.19 -27.79 -42.76
CA PRO A 944 -82.57 -26.58 -43.19
C PRO A 944 -81.08 -26.55 -42.68
N PRO A 945 -80.18 -25.92 -43.41
CA PRO A 945 -78.83 -25.88 -43.02
C PRO A 945 -78.71 -25.23 -41.62
N PRO A 946 -77.78 -25.62 -40.71
CA PRO A 946 -77.62 -25.05 -39.39
C PRO A 946 -77.31 -23.58 -39.54
N THR A 947 -78.11 -22.74 -38.91
CA THR A 947 -77.77 -21.32 -38.70
C THR A 947 -76.53 -21.27 -37.73
N LEU A 948 -75.42 -20.86 -38.28
CA LEU A 948 -74.22 -20.50 -37.45
C LEU A 948 -74.64 -19.38 -36.50
N VAL A 949 -74.68 -19.65 -35.20
CA VAL A 949 -74.71 -18.67 -34.11
C VAL A 949 -73.29 -18.53 -33.54
#